data_6d7e6aa747cd1db0190dd43ed7b27076
#
_entry.id   6d7e6aa747cd1db0190dd43ed7b27076
#
_cell.length_a   1.000
_cell.length_b   1.000
_cell.length_c   1.000
_cell.angle_alpha   90.00
_cell.angle_beta   90.00
_cell.angle_gamma   90.00
#
_symmetry.space_group_name_H-M   'P 1'
#
loop_
_entity.id
_entity.type
_entity.pdbx_description
1 polymer ?
#
loop_
_entity_poly.entity_id
_entity_poly.type
_entity_poly.pdbx_seq_one_letter_code
_entity_poly.pdbx_strand_id
1 'polypeptide(L)'
;GLVGSEMCIRDRYMGTRETVNHMPGMDKSGNIHWIYWWAFATFIPVGITFFLSWYFGAPGGYQPYSLIKLFLLFLQTGFVTAYFIRRHLLKAIVSLWLTITFLFGLSLIVPYLSIQANVTLDMADLSGEFSTPLYLFISCLTAAWLLPHRWRMIARIICMVFILLYVLIQFSYIGYYMTTKALLSVNMMIAMAQTNISEAISYMEVNLPYAGLAGGIIALILLGALVFLTSRYSFHQEEIVSKKAWFVLLFFFFANCGLSVLSISSTRIAHVYAEAYQTLRSFGEYQSILKARRNMHITDPDVLAKLKAAPDGVYILVIGESLTRDHMHVYGYKRETTPFQTEANIDPHYTFFNHVYSCYTQTVQVLTCALTEKNQYNGMNLSDAYSIIDLAREAGFKTTWISNQSRFGIWDTPIGAIGSECDDQYWLNQYIGTDVITKDYDTALIPYLKKVDPANRRRLIVIHLMGSHISYWDRYPREFYHWPVDTSKERETAEVMNDEYDNSVLFNDYVMESIMNEATNYLHADAVMYFSDHGEEVTARPGHNADQFNFTMVHIPFWIYMSEDYHRINPQTAAMIEARRNVPFSNDMLYDTLMGMMGLTAVHYDSACNLFSPDFDKDVTTLMTMYGNVMIRNDREQVGENKEEIDRLWNRKRMEAAEEAGHMNFNWNNFDQTFLRTQPVTYIRNEGVSQK
;
A
#
# COMPACT_ATOMS: atom_id res chain seq x y z
N GLY A 1 -57.67 42.69 57.45
CA GLY A 1 -58.04 41.56 56.73
C GLY A 1 -57.28 41.36 55.45
N LEU A 2 -56.88 40.23 55.19
CA LEU A 2 -56.26 39.68 53.99
C LEU A 2 -57.38 39.32 53.00
N VAL A 3 -57.65 40.13 51.99
CA VAL A 3 -58.26 39.74 50.69
C VAL A 3 -57.89 40.83 49.69
N GLY A 4 -56.98 40.59 48.81
CA GLY A 4 -56.63 41.55 47.77
C GLY A 4 -55.29 41.37 47.08
N SER A 5 -54.79 40.16 46.89
CA SER A 5 -53.53 39.97 46.16
C SER A 5 -53.54 38.87 45.08
N GLU A 6 -54.72 38.30 44.76
CA GLU A 6 -54.78 37.25 43.70
C GLU A 6 -55.39 37.70 42.36
N MET A 7 -55.69 39.01 42.19
CA MET A 7 -56.37 39.51 41.00
C MET A 7 -55.45 40.32 40.05
N CYS A 8 -54.16 40.46 40.39
CA CYS A 8 -53.20 41.24 39.56
C CYS A 8 -52.20 40.46 38.76
N ILE A 9 -52.25 39.11 38.79
CA ILE A 9 -51.32 38.27 37.98
C ILE A 9 -51.97 37.73 36.71
N ARG A 10 -53.31 37.91 36.54
CA ARG A 10 -54.02 37.40 35.35
C ARG A 10 -54.08 38.36 34.16
N ASP A 11 -53.81 39.63 34.34
CA ASP A 11 -53.90 40.66 33.30
C ASP A 11 -52.57 41.07 32.67
N ARG A 12 -51.48 40.42 33.04
CA ARG A 12 -50.16 40.74 32.45
C ARG A 12 -49.72 39.77 31.34
N TYR A 13 -50.57 38.80 30.94
CA TYR A 13 -50.34 37.85 29.87
C TYR A 13 -51.24 38.05 28.63
N MET A 14 -51.99 39.13 28.55
CA MET A 14 -52.82 39.45 27.40
C MET A 14 -52.40 40.73 26.63
N GLY A 15 -51.11 41.02 26.58
CA GLY A 15 -50.66 42.29 25.99
C GLY A 15 -49.36 42.22 25.21
N THR A 16 -49.10 41.10 24.46
CA THR A 16 -48.09 41.09 23.39
C THR A 16 -48.48 40.10 22.29
N ARG A 17 -49.66 40.32 21.73
CA ARG A 17 -49.92 39.96 20.33
C ARG A 17 -49.55 41.18 19.49
N GLU A 18 -48.59 40.91 18.58
CA GLU A 18 -48.21 41.70 17.41
C GLU A 18 -46.73 42.09 17.42
N THR A 19 -45.92 41.16 16.96
CA THR A 19 -45.00 41.34 15.85
C THR A 19 -44.58 39.95 15.36
N VAL A 20 -45.52 39.27 14.67
CA VAL A 20 -45.17 38.16 13.76
C VAL A 20 -44.53 38.87 12.58
N ASN A 21 -43.23 38.87 12.49
CA ASN A 21 -42.53 39.15 11.23
C ASN A 21 -43.04 38.17 10.17
N HIS A 22 -43.87 38.66 9.26
CA HIS A 22 -44.32 37.95 8.09
C HIS A 22 -43.10 37.53 7.25
N MET A 23 -42.78 36.26 7.27
CA MET A 23 -42.01 35.72 6.15
C MET A 23 -42.85 35.89 4.87
N PRO A 24 -42.31 36.41 3.77
CA PRO A 24 -43.02 36.53 2.53
C PRO A 24 -43.43 35.14 2.04
N GLY A 25 -44.72 34.85 1.96
CA GLY A 25 -45.29 33.63 1.41
C GLY A 25 -46.21 32.79 2.33
N MET A 26 -46.58 33.23 3.54
CA MET A 26 -47.57 32.54 4.38
C MET A 26 -48.98 33.06 4.12
N ASP A 27 -49.80 32.28 3.43
CA ASP A 27 -51.24 32.48 3.32
C ASP A 27 -52.00 31.75 4.44
N LYS A 28 -53.24 32.20 4.72
CA LYS A 28 -54.10 31.71 5.80
C LYS A 28 -54.50 30.21 5.72
N SER A 29 -54.08 29.47 4.70
CA SER A 29 -54.28 28.04 4.46
C SER A 29 -53.08 27.19 4.81
N GLY A 30 -52.42 27.41 5.93
CA GLY A 30 -51.17 26.78 6.46
C GLY A 30 -50.79 25.34 6.10
N ASN A 31 -51.49 24.67 5.19
CA ASN A 31 -51.28 23.27 4.84
C ASN A 31 -50.50 23.03 3.55
N ILE A 32 -50.42 24.02 2.63
CA ILE A 32 -49.80 23.77 1.31
C ILE A 32 -48.30 24.11 1.31
N HIS A 33 -47.87 25.10 2.07
CA HIS A 33 -46.47 25.60 2.02
C HIS A 33 -45.42 24.61 2.51
N TRP A 34 -45.71 23.75 3.52
CA TRP A 34 -44.74 22.77 4.02
C TRP A 34 -44.38 21.71 2.98
N ILE A 35 -45.32 21.38 2.04
CA ILE A 35 -45.09 20.43 0.96
C ILE A 35 -44.04 20.98 -0.04
N TYR A 36 -44.09 22.27 -0.35
CA TYR A 36 -43.07 22.89 -1.22
C TYR A 36 -41.70 22.86 -0.57
N TRP A 37 -41.60 23.15 0.72
CA TRP A 37 -40.33 23.12 1.42
C TRP A 37 -39.81 21.69 1.57
N TRP A 38 -40.67 20.71 1.80
CA TRP A 38 -40.32 19.31 1.79
C TRP A 38 -39.78 18.90 0.41
N ALA A 39 -40.47 19.23 -0.65
CA ALA A 39 -40.02 18.92 -2.01
C ALA A 39 -38.69 19.61 -2.33
N PHE A 40 -38.54 20.88 -2.02
CA PHE A 40 -37.32 21.64 -2.21
C PHE A 40 -36.13 21.01 -1.45
N ALA A 41 -36.32 20.73 -0.16
CA ALA A 41 -35.31 20.12 0.71
C ALA A 41 -34.99 18.65 0.35
N THR A 42 -35.82 17.99 -0.45
CA THR A 42 -35.59 16.65 -0.95
C THR A 42 -34.90 16.65 -2.31
N PHE A 43 -35.53 17.31 -3.31
CA PHE A 43 -35.13 17.13 -4.70
C PHE A 43 -33.92 17.98 -5.13
N ILE A 44 -33.66 19.12 -4.51
CA ILE A 44 -32.47 19.92 -4.85
C ILE A 44 -31.19 19.22 -4.41
N PRO A 45 -31.05 18.77 -3.15
CA PRO A 45 -29.86 18.01 -2.75
C PRO A 45 -29.67 16.72 -3.54
N VAL A 46 -30.75 16.00 -3.87
CA VAL A 46 -30.69 14.82 -4.76
C VAL A 46 -30.12 15.20 -6.13
N GLY A 47 -30.61 16.28 -6.74
CA GLY A 47 -30.10 16.77 -8.02
C GLY A 47 -28.61 17.17 -7.97
N ILE A 48 -28.21 17.84 -6.89
CA ILE A 48 -26.80 18.22 -6.67
C ILE A 48 -25.93 16.97 -6.51
N THR A 49 -26.34 16.01 -5.68
CA THR A 49 -25.56 14.78 -5.48
C THR A 49 -25.49 13.92 -6.74
N PHE A 50 -26.57 13.89 -7.53
CA PHE A 50 -26.56 13.23 -8.84
C PHE A 50 -25.57 13.88 -9.79
N PHE A 51 -25.58 15.22 -9.90
CA PHE A 51 -24.64 15.95 -10.74
C PHE A 51 -23.18 15.74 -10.28
N LEU A 52 -22.93 15.81 -8.99
CA LEU A 52 -21.58 15.56 -8.44
C LEU A 52 -21.12 14.11 -8.65
N SER A 53 -22.02 13.14 -8.51
CA SER A 53 -21.70 11.73 -8.80
C SER A 53 -21.35 11.52 -10.28
N TRP A 54 -22.05 12.24 -11.18
CA TRP A 54 -21.73 12.23 -12.61
C TRP A 54 -20.40 12.93 -12.89
N TYR A 55 -20.11 14.04 -12.21
CA TYR A 55 -18.88 14.81 -12.40
C TYR A 55 -17.64 14.08 -11.89
N PHE A 56 -17.73 13.40 -10.73
CA PHE A 56 -16.61 12.69 -10.09
C PHE A 56 -16.51 11.22 -10.54
N GLY A 57 -17.56 10.64 -11.08
CA GLY A 57 -17.60 9.22 -11.42
C GLY A 57 -17.05 8.89 -12.80
N ALA A 58 -16.60 7.63 -12.95
CA ALA A 58 -16.20 7.12 -14.24
C ALA A 58 -17.42 7.04 -15.22
N PRO A 59 -17.25 7.34 -16.48
CA PRO A 59 -18.30 7.17 -17.47
C PRO A 59 -18.56 5.68 -17.75
N GLY A 60 -19.35 4.99 -16.93
CA GLY A 60 -19.50 3.55 -17.18
C GLY A 60 -20.58 2.81 -16.43
N GLY A 61 -21.31 3.41 -15.53
CA GLY A 61 -22.36 2.63 -14.90
C GLY A 61 -23.00 3.22 -13.65
N TYR A 62 -24.16 3.81 -13.82
CA TYR A 62 -25.03 4.15 -12.70
C TYR A 62 -25.55 2.86 -12.05
N GLN A 63 -25.19 2.63 -10.82
CA GLN A 63 -25.79 1.56 -10.02
C GLN A 63 -27.04 2.12 -9.32
N PRO A 64 -28.25 1.64 -9.63
CA PRO A 64 -29.51 2.22 -9.14
C PRO A 64 -29.60 2.29 -7.62
N TYR A 65 -29.03 1.32 -6.90
CA TYR A 65 -29.08 1.28 -5.43
C TYR A 65 -28.30 2.43 -4.78
N SER A 66 -27.24 2.93 -5.42
CA SER A 66 -26.44 4.06 -4.93
C SER A 66 -27.25 5.35 -4.91
N LEU A 67 -28.02 5.57 -5.95
CA LEU A 67 -28.95 6.72 -6.06
C LEU A 67 -30.12 6.59 -5.10
N ILE A 68 -30.65 5.38 -4.89
CA ILE A 68 -31.73 5.12 -3.94
C ILE A 68 -31.30 5.48 -2.52
N LYS A 69 -30.07 5.13 -2.09
CA LYS A 69 -29.55 5.52 -0.77
C LYS A 69 -29.60 7.04 -0.57
N LEU A 70 -29.08 7.79 -1.53
CA LEU A 70 -29.07 9.25 -1.46
C LEU A 70 -30.47 9.85 -1.49
N PHE A 71 -31.35 9.31 -2.33
CA PHE A 71 -32.76 9.74 -2.37
C PHE A 71 -33.47 9.54 -1.03
N LEU A 72 -33.34 8.35 -0.41
CA LEU A 72 -33.94 8.04 0.89
C LEU A 72 -33.40 8.94 2.00
N LEU A 73 -32.12 9.29 1.96
CA LEU A 73 -31.50 10.21 2.91
C LEU A 73 -32.15 11.60 2.81
N PHE A 74 -32.20 12.19 1.62
CA PHE A 74 -32.76 13.54 1.46
C PHE A 74 -34.29 13.57 1.57
N LEU A 75 -34.97 12.47 1.30
CA LEU A 75 -36.40 12.33 1.61
C LEU A 75 -36.65 12.49 3.12
N GLN A 76 -35.83 11.88 3.96
CA GLN A 76 -35.94 11.99 5.42
C GLN A 76 -35.56 13.40 5.90
N THR A 77 -34.48 13.97 5.39
CA THR A 77 -34.07 15.34 5.76
C THR A 77 -35.14 16.38 5.34
N GLY A 78 -35.79 16.14 4.21
CA GLY A 78 -36.97 16.93 3.78
C GLY A 78 -38.12 16.85 4.80
N PHE A 79 -38.46 15.65 5.29
CA PHE A 79 -39.50 15.50 6.33
C PHE A 79 -39.13 16.19 7.62
N VAL A 80 -37.87 16.08 8.07
CA VAL A 80 -37.36 16.76 9.28
C VAL A 80 -37.45 18.29 9.09
N THR A 81 -37.05 18.80 7.92
CA THR A 81 -37.14 20.20 7.57
C THR A 81 -38.59 20.71 7.60
N ALA A 82 -39.51 19.98 6.96
CA ALA A 82 -40.92 20.29 6.96
C ALA A 82 -41.52 20.29 8.38
N TYR A 83 -41.14 19.34 9.22
CA TYR A 83 -41.54 19.32 10.62
C TYR A 83 -41.07 20.55 11.38
N PHE A 84 -39.80 20.97 11.24
CA PHE A 84 -39.28 22.17 11.87
C PHE A 84 -39.96 23.46 11.37
N ILE A 85 -40.28 23.56 10.08
CA ILE A 85 -41.01 24.67 9.49
C ILE A 85 -42.40 24.76 10.13
N ARG A 86 -43.13 23.63 10.20
CA ARG A 86 -44.46 23.59 10.80
C ARG A 86 -44.49 24.01 12.26
N ARG A 87 -43.36 23.79 12.97
CA ARG A 87 -43.19 24.18 14.36
C ARG A 87 -42.54 25.54 14.56
N HIS A 88 -42.28 26.27 13.48
CA HIS A 88 -41.59 27.56 13.50
C HIS A 88 -40.22 27.55 14.19
N LEU A 89 -39.48 26.42 14.07
CA LEU A 89 -38.18 26.23 14.69
C LEU A 89 -37.04 26.66 13.78
N LEU A 90 -36.95 27.94 13.45
CA LEU A 90 -35.97 28.49 12.50
C LEU A 90 -34.52 28.13 12.88
N LYS A 91 -34.15 28.26 14.16
CA LYS A 91 -32.80 27.92 14.62
C LYS A 91 -32.47 26.45 14.40
N ALA A 92 -33.44 25.53 14.53
CA ALA A 92 -33.23 24.11 14.26
C ALA A 92 -33.07 23.82 12.77
N ILE A 93 -33.82 24.52 11.91
CA ILE A 93 -33.68 24.42 10.45
C ILE A 93 -32.29 24.86 10.01
N VAL A 94 -31.86 26.05 10.44
CA VAL A 94 -30.55 26.60 10.11
C VAL A 94 -29.42 25.67 10.62
N SER A 95 -29.54 25.20 11.86
CA SER A 95 -28.56 24.26 12.43
C SER A 95 -28.51 22.95 11.68
N LEU A 96 -29.65 22.37 11.31
CA LEU A 96 -29.74 21.12 10.52
C LEU A 96 -28.99 21.26 9.18
N TRP A 97 -29.35 22.30 8.43
CA TRP A 97 -28.78 22.50 7.10
C TRP A 97 -27.32 22.95 7.12
N LEU A 98 -26.90 23.73 8.12
CA LEU A 98 -25.47 24.02 8.30
C LEU A 98 -24.67 22.75 8.59
N THR A 99 -25.17 21.87 9.45
CA THR A 99 -24.52 20.59 9.75
C THR A 99 -24.47 19.69 8.51
N ILE A 100 -25.59 19.54 7.78
CA ILE A 100 -25.66 18.76 6.55
C ILE A 100 -24.68 19.30 5.50
N THR A 101 -24.70 20.61 5.24
CA THR A 101 -23.81 21.25 4.26
C THR A 101 -22.34 21.06 4.64
N PHE A 102 -22.00 21.22 5.92
CA PHE A 102 -20.64 20.99 6.40
C PHE A 102 -20.18 19.54 6.21
N LEU A 103 -20.99 18.56 6.64
CA LEU A 103 -20.69 17.13 6.50
C LEU A 103 -20.61 16.72 5.03
N PHE A 104 -21.50 17.25 4.19
CA PHE A 104 -21.46 17.02 2.77
C PHE A 104 -20.23 17.66 2.11
N GLY A 105 -19.83 18.86 2.56
CA GLY A 105 -18.58 19.48 2.12
C GLY A 105 -17.34 18.63 2.44
N LEU A 106 -17.28 18.03 3.63
CA LEU A 106 -16.21 17.09 3.99
C LEU A 106 -16.21 15.84 3.10
N SER A 107 -17.39 15.34 2.72
CA SER A 107 -17.50 14.15 1.87
C SER A 107 -17.00 14.36 0.43
N LEU A 108 -16.75 15.62 0.01
CA LEU A 108 -16.19 15.94 -1.29
C LEU A 108 -14.64 15.82 -1.32
N ILE A 109 -13.99 15.65 -0.17
CA ILE A 109 -12.53 15.63 -0.08
C ILE A 109 -11.97 14.44 -0.88
N VAL A 110 -12.41 13.23 -0.60
CA VAL A 110 -11.92 12.03 -1.29
C VAL A 110 -12.22 12.07 -2.79
N PRO A 111 -13.45 12.38 -3.26
CA PRO A 111 -13.72 12.56 -4.68
C PRO A 111 -12.86 13.64 -5.35
N TYR A 112 -12.62 14.77 -4.69
CA TYR A 112 -11.76 15.83 -5.21
C TYR A 112 -10.31 15.36 -5.34
N LEU A 113 -9.76 14.74 -4.29
CA LEU A 113 -8.40 14.22 -4.29
C LEU A 113 -8.21 13.09 -5.30
N SER A 114 -9.25 12.29 -5.58
CA SER A 114 -9.19 11.23 -6.58
C SER A 114 -8.94 11.77 -7.99
N ILE A 115 -9.60 12.88 -8.35
CA ILE A 115 -9.32 13.56 -9.64
C ILE A 115 -7.89 14.06 -9.69
N GLN A 116 -7.42 14.68 -8.60
CA GLN A 116 -6.06 15.21 -8.54
C GLN A 116 -4.98 14.11 -8.59
N ALA A 117 -5.30 12.93 -8.08
CA ALA A 117 -4.43 11.75 -8.11
C ALA A 117 -4.63 10.87 -9.36
N ASN A 118 -5.48 11.28 -10.31
CA ASN A 118 -5.89 10.50 -11.50
C ASN A 118 -6.43 9.09 -11.15
N VAL A 119 -7.10 8.96 -10.01
CA VAL A 119 -7.75 7.71 -9.58
C VAL A 119 -9.25 7.81 -9.86
N THR A 120 -9.82 6.83 -10.52
CA THR A 120 -11.26 6.75 -10.74
C THR A 120 -11.94 6.08 -9.55
N LEU A 121 -12.97 6.74 -9.00
CA LEU A 121 -13.84 6.13 -7.99
C LEU A 121 -15.06 5.52 -8.69
N ASP A 122 -15.49 4.38 -8.20
CA ASP A 122 -16.74 3.79 -8.66
C ASP A 122 -17.97 4.49 -8.02
N MET A 123 -19.17 4.16 -8.52
CA MET A 123 -20.40 4.75 -8.00
C MET A 123 -20.75 4.28 -6.60
N ALA A 124 -20.24 3.12 -6.15
CA ALA A 124 -20.41 2.64 -4.79
C ALA A 124 -19.56 3.47 -3.83
N ASP A 125 -18.28 3.71 -4.16
CA ASP A 125 -17.37 4.58 -3.42
C ASP A 125 -17.98 5.97 -3.23
N LEU A 126 -18.39 6.62 -4.34
CA LEU A 126 -18.98 7.96 -4.31
C LEU A 126 -20.24 8.02 -3.46
N SER A 127 -21.14 7.05 -3.62
CA SER A 127 -22.35 6.99 -2.80
C SER A 127 -22.06 6.73 -1.33
N GLY A 128 -21.02 5.96 -1.04
CA GLY A 128 -20.49 5.72 0.31
C GLY A 128 -19.98 7.01 0.93
N GLU A 129 -19.09 7.71 0.23
CA GLU A 129 -18.51 8.97 0.71
C GLU A 129 -19.59 10.03 0.98
N PHE A 130 -20.53 10.25 0.06
CA PHE A 130 -21.59 11.25 0.23
C PHE A 130 -22.60 10.90 1.32
N SER A 131 -22.95 9.64 1.49
CA SER A 131 -24.03 9.22 2.39
C SER A 131 -23.58 8.92 3.82
N THR A 132 -22.35 8.45 4.04
CA THR A 132 -21.86 8.01 5.34
C THR A 132 -22.00 9.06 6.45
N PRO A 133 -21.43 10.29 6.33
CA PRO A 133 -21.51 11.27 7.41
C PRO A 133 -22.94 11.73 7.68
N LEU A 134 -23.77 11.76 6.63
CA LEU A 134 -25.15 12.20 6.74
C LEU A 134 -26.05 11.14 7.39
N TYR A 135 -25.91 9.85 7.03
CA TYR A 135 -26.66 8.78 7.70
C TYR A 135 -26.23 8.61 9.17
N LEU A 136 -24.96 8.76 9.48
CA LEU A 136 -24.49 8.78 10.87
C LEU A 136 -25.14 9.93 11.65
N PHE A 137 -25.17 11.12 11.09
CA PHE A 137 -25.82 12.27 11.72
C PHE A 137 -27.32 12.06 11.93
N ILE A 138 -28.05 11.62 10.91
CA ILE A 138 -29.50 11.38 10.99
C ILE A 138 -29.84 10.23 11.95
N SER A 139 -29.01 9.18 12.00
CA SER A 139 -29.16 8.10 12.99
C SER A 139 -29.04 8.62 14.41
N CYS A 140 -28.04 9.46 14.68
CA CYS A 140 -27.88 10.08 16.00
C CYS A 140 -29.00 11.08 16.32
N LEU A 141 -29.51 11.82 15.32
CA LEU A 141 -30.63 12.73 15.50
C LEU A 141 -31.91 11.95 15.86
N THR A 142 -32.21 10.87 15.16
CA THR A 142 -33.38 10.01 15.46
C THR A 142 -33.24 9.32 16.80
N ALA A 143 -32.05 8.87 17.17
CA ALA A 143 -31.74 8.33 18.51
C ALA A 143 -32.02 9.36 19.61
N ALA A 144 -31.55 10.59 19.44
CA ALA A 144 -31.78 11.68 20.40
C ALA A 144 -33.27 12.00 20.57
N TRP A 145 -34.07 11.90 19.51
CA TRP A 145 -35.52 12.11 19.58
C TRP A 145 -36.30 10.95 20.23
N LEU A 146 -35.76 9.73 20.15
CA LEU A 146 -36.30 8.56 20.83
C LEU A 146 -36.01 8.58 22.35
N LEU A 147 -34.91 9.20 22.76
CA LEU A 147 -34.46 9.20 24.15
C LEU A 147 -35.15 10.27 24.99
N PRO A 148 -35.41 9.98 26.31
CA PRO A 148 -35.81 10.98 27.28
C PRO A 148 -34.81 12.14 27.34
N HIS A 149 -35.29 13.33 27.68
CA HIS A 149 -34.46 14.58 27.68
C HIS A 149 -33.11 14.41 28.40
N ARG A 150 -33.07 13.71 29.52
CA ARG A 150 -31.85 13.45 30.31
C ARG A 150 -30.78 12.63 29.57
N TRP A 151 -31.14 11.82 28.57
CA TRP A 151 -30.25 10.96 27.82
C TRP A 151 -29.83 11.52 26.44
N ARG A 152 -30.45 12.63 25.99
CA ARG A 152 -30.15 13.23 24.69
C ARG A 152 -28.71 13.71 24.56
N MET A 153 -28.13 14.13 25.70
CA MET A 153 -26.72 14.53 25.73
C MET A 153 -25.81 13.38 25.36
N ILE A 154 -26.11 12.15 25.78
CA ILE A 154 -25.33 10.95 25.41
C ILE A 154 -25.38 10.70 23.92
N ALA A 155 -26.57 10.70 23.30
CA ALA A 155 -26.71 10.56 21.86
C ALA A 155 -25.92 11.62 21.09
N ARG A 156 -25.88 12.84 21.60
CA ARG A 156 -25.12 13.93 21.01
C ARG A 156 -23.61 13.73 21.16
N ILE A 157 -23.13 13.24 22.30
CA ILE A 157 -21.71 12.91 22.50
C ILE A 157 -21.31 11.77 21.54
N ILE A 158 -22.11 10.72 21.41
CA ILE A 158 -21.87 9.63 20.46
C ILE A 158 -21.82 10.17 19.03
N CYS A 159 -22.74 11.03 18.63
CA CYS A 159 -22.72 11.69 17.33
C CYS A 159 -21.41 12.46 17.11
N MET A 160 -20.97 13.23 18.10
CA MET A 160 -19.72 13.98 18.03
C MET A 160 -18.51 13.08 17.84
N VAL A 161 -18.46 11.92 18.54
CA VAL A 161 -17.38 10.94 18.37
C VAL A 161 -17.35 10.38 16.94
N PHE A 162 -18.50 9.98 16.41
CA PHE A 162 -18.57 9.46 15.02
C PHE A 162 -18.18 10.52 13.99
N ILE A 163 -18.64 11.76 14.16
CA ILE A 163 -18.26 12.84 13.24
C ILE A 163 -16.77 13.15 13.35
N LEU A 164 -16.20 13.14 14.57
CA LEU A 164 -14.78 13.36 14.77
C LEU A 164 -13.93 12.27 14.10
N LEU A 165 -14.32 10.99 14.24
CA LEU A 165 -13.65 9.88 13.56
C LEU A 165 -13.72 10.04 12.03
N TYR A 166 -14.87 10.41 11.51
CA TYR A 166 -15.02 10.67 10.07
C TYR A 166 -14.10 11.82 9.60
N VAL A 167 -14.06 12.91 10.37
CA VAL A 167 -13.16 14.06 10.09
C VAL A 167 -11.70 13.62 10.11
N LEU A 168 -11.28 12.81 11.07
CA LEU A 168 -9.92 12.27 11.14
C LEU A 168 -9.55 11.48 9.88
N ILE A 169 -10.47 10.64 9.39
CA ILE A 169 -10.28 9.89 8.13
C ILE A 169 -10.06 10.86 6.96
N GLN A 170 -10.90 11.89 6.83
CA GLN A 170 -10.76 12.87 5.75
C GLN A 170 -9.43 13.64 5.82
N PHE A 171 -8.97 13.99 7.04
CA PHE A 171 -7.68 14.63 7.24
C PHE A 171 -6.51 13.70 6.92
N SER A 172 -6.63 12.40 7.21
CA SER A 172 -5.63 11.41 6.81
C SER A 172 -5.45 11.34 5.29
N TYR A 173 -6.55 11.42 4.53
CA TYR A 173 -6.49 11.52 3.07
C TYR A 173 -5.77 12.78 2.60
N ILE A 174 -6.10 13.94 3.19
CA ILE A 174 -5.42 15.20 2.85
C ILE A 174 -3.93 15.12 3.18
N GLY A 175 -3.58 14.68 4.40
CA GLY A 175 -2.19 14.57 4.84
C GLY A 175 -1.38 13.65 3.95
N TYR A 176 -1.89 12.47 3.66
CA TYR A 176 -1.24 11.52 2.75
C TYR A 176 -1.10 12.09 1.33
N TYR A 177 -2.15 12.71 0.79
CA TYR A 177 -2.09 13.34 -0.53
C TYR A 177 -1.07 14.50 -0.58
N MET A 178 -0.96 15.29 0.47
CA MET A 178 0.00 16.40 0.50
C MET A 178 1.45 15.92 0.41
N THR A 179 1.76 14.78 1.03
CA THR A 179 3.11 14.19 1.03
C THR A 179 3.38 13.37 -0.23
N THR A 180 2.42 12.56 -0.69
CA THR A 180 2.68 11.56 -1.74
C THR A 180 2.04 11.89 -3.09
N LYS A 181 1.09 12.85 -3.14
CA LYS A 181 0.24 13.14 -4.32
C LYS A 181 -0.62 11.94 -4.77
N ALA A 182 -0.75 10.91 -3.93
CA ALA A 182 -1.56 9.72 -4.17
C ALA A 182 -2.72 9.63 -3.17
N LEU A 183 -3.75 8.82 -3.46
CA LEU A 183 -4.78 8.45 -2.49
C LEU A 183 -4.29 7.30 -1.61
N LEU A 184 -4.84 7.22 -0.39
CA LEU A 184 -4.67 6.04 0.47
C LEU A 184 -5.08 4.77 -0.29
N SER A 185 -4.16 3.82 -0.34
CA SER A 185 -4.29 2.58 -1.10
C SER A 185 -4.14 1.34 -0.23
N VAL A 186 -4.44 0.20 -0.82
CA VAL A 186 -4.20 -1.13 -0.22
C VAL A 186 -2.73 -1.32 0.11
N ASN A 187 -1.84 -0.94 -0.81
CA ASN A 187 -0.40 -1.08 -0.63
C ASN A 187 0.10 -0.26 0.56
N MET A 188 -0.37 0.99 0.70
CA MET A 188 -0.02 1.82 1.86
C MET A 188 -0.55 1.22 3.17
N MET A 189 -1.76 0.68 3.20
CA MET A 189 -2.30 0.02 4.39
C MET A 189 -1.51 -1.23 4.77
N ILE A 190 -1.05 -2.00 3.79
CA ILE A 190 -0.17 -3.15 3.99
C ILE A 190 1.18 -2.68 4.52
N ALA A 191 1.79 -1.67 3.88
CA ALA A 191 3.06 -1.11 4.32
C ALA A 191 2.98 -0.58 5.77
N MET A 192 1.92 0.18 6.11
CA MET A 192 1.68 0.63 7.49
C MET A 192 1.55 -0.53 8.48
N ALA A 193 0.91 -1.63 8.10
CA ALA A 193 0.76 -2.81 8.95
C ALA A 193 2.07 -3.60 9.11
N GLN A 194 3.00 -3.48 8.17
CA GLN A 194 4.32 -4.13 8.18
C GLN A 194 5.43 -3.24 8.76
N THR A 195 5.18 -1.92 8.86
CA THR A 195 6.13 -0.93 9.37
C THR A 195 6.31 -1.07 10.88
N ASN A 196 7.54 -1.04 11.35
CA ASN A 196 7.86 -0.97 12.78
C ASN A 196 7.85 0.49 13.29
N ILE A 197 7.89 0.67 14.61
CA ILE A 197 7.78 2.01 15.23
C ILE A 197 8.92 2.94 14.79
N SER A 198 10.15 2.41 14.61
CA SER A 198 11.29 3.22 14.17
C SER A 198 11.12 3.72 12.75
N GLU A 199 10.70 2.85 11.84
CA GLU A 199 10.39 3.23 10.45
C GLU A 199 9.26 4.25 10.40
N ALA A 200 8.18 4.05 11.20
CA ALA A 200 7.08 5.00 11.28
C ALA A 200 7.54 6.37 11.79
N ILE A 201 8.42 6.43 12.80
CA ILE A 201 9.01 7.68 13.29
C ILE A 201 9.88 8.32 12.21
N SER A 202 10.76 7.55 11.58
CA SER A 202 11.63 8.04 10.51
C SER A 202 10.82 8.58 9.32
N TYR A 203 9.75 7.88 8.93
CA TYR A 203 8.83 8.35 7.91
C TYR A 203 8.14 9.67 8.30
N MET A 204 7.70 9.79 9.55
CA MET A 204 7.07 11.03 10.04
C MET A 204 8.08 12.20 10.10
N GLU A 205 9.31 11.96 10.52
CA GLU A 205 10.37 12.97 10.56
C GLU A 205 10.69 13.53 9.18
N VAL A 206 10.66 12.68 8.16
CA VAL A 206 10.92 13.06 6.75
C VAL A 206 9.72 13.76 6.13
N ASN A 207 8.50 13.23 6.33
CA ASN A 207 7.34 13.62 5.52
C ASN A 207 6.35 14.55 6.24
N LEU A 208 6.45 14.70 7.56
CA LEU A 208 5.50 15.51 8.35
C LEU A 208 6.21 16.60 9.16
N PRO A 209 6.36 17.82 8.61
CA PRO A 209 6.88 18.94 9.37
C PRO A 209 6.01 19.20 10.61
N TYR A 210 6.62 19.38 11.78
CA TYR A 210 5.91 19.60 13.06
C TYR A 210 4.87 20.73 13.01
N ALA A 211 5.11 21.76 12.19
CA ALA A 211 4.15 22.84 11.97
C ALA A 211 2.87 22.37 11.27
N GLY A 212 2.99 21.41 10.33
CA GLY A 212 1.83 20.80 9.65
C GLY A 212 1.00 19.94 10.59
N LEU A 213 1.64 19.15 11.45
CA LEU A 213 0.96 18.35 12.49
C LEU A 213 0.20 19.22 13.48
N ALA A 214 0.85 20.27 13.99
CA ALA A 214 0.21 21.24 14.91
C ALA A 214 -0.97 21.95 14.24
N GLY A 215 -0.82 22.39 12.99
CA GLY A 215 -1.91 22.99 12.20
C GLY A 215 -3.09 22.04 12.00
N GLY A 216 -2.83 20.77 11.70
CA GLY A 216 -3.85 19.74 11.59
C GLY A 216 -4.64 19.51 12.89
N ILE A 217 -3.96 19.43 14.03
CA ILE A 217 -4.61 19.28 15.34
C ILE A 217 -5.50 20.49 15.65
N ILE A 218 -5.01 21.70 15.42
CA ILE A 218 -5.80 22.93 15.62
C ILE A 218 -7.05 22.93 14.72
N ALA A 219 -6.89 22.58 13.45
CA ALA A 219 -8.01 22.47 12.52
C ALA A 219 -9.05 21.45 12.99
N LEU A 220 -8.63 20.28 13.45
CA LEU A 220 -9.51 19.25 14.01
C LEU A 220 -10.32 19.74 15.22
N ILE A 221 -9.67 20.48 16.14
CA ILE A 221 -10.34 21.06 17.31
C ILE A 221 -11.38 22.09 16.88
N LEU A 222 -11.03 22.98 15.95
CA LEU A 222 -11.94 24.02 15.45
C LEU A 222 -13.13 23.40 14.71
N LEU A 223 -12.91 22.38 13.89
CA LEU A 223 -13.96 21.67 13.18
C LEU A 223 -14.88 20.90 14.14
N GLY A 224 -14.32 20.22 15.13
CA GLY A 224 -15.10 19.57 16.19
C GLY A 224 -15.98 20.57 16.95
N ALA A 225 -15.46 21.73 17.30
CA ALA A 225 -16.22 22.79 17.94
C ALA A 225 -17.34 23.33 17.03
N LEU A 226 -17.09 23.51 15.74
CA LEU A 226 -18.10 23.97 14.77
C LEU A 226 -19.25 22.95 14.67
N VAL A 227 -18.96 21.67 14.50
CA VAL A 227 -19.97 20.61 14.45
C VAL A 227 -20.76 20.55 15.78
N PHE A 228 -20.07 20.68 16.92
CA PHE A 228 -20.76 20.75 18.23
C PHE A 228 -21.74 21.91 18.31
N LEU A 229 -21.33 23.10 17.92
CA LEU A 229 -22.17 24.28 17.94
C LEU A 229 -23.35 24.17 16.97
N THR A 230 -23.11 23.71 15.75
CA THR A 230 -24.16 23.56 14.71
C THR A 230 -25.18 22.47 15.09
N SER A 231 -24.73 21.34 15.62
CA SER A 231 -25.62 20.25 16.02
C SER A 231 -26.50 20.57 17.26
N ARG A 232 -26.10 21.57 18.04
CA ARG A 232 -26.77 21.89 19.33
C ARG A 232 -28.27 22.08 19.21
N TYR A 233 -28.72 22.82 18.20
CA TYR A 233 -30.13 23.16 18.00
C TYR A 233 -30.91 22.07 17.25
N SER A 234 -30.27 21.32 16.38
CA SER A 234 -30.91 20.22 15.62
C SER A 234 -31.38 19.09 16.55
N PHE A 235 -30.70 18.87 17.68
CA PHE A 235 -31.07 17.86 18.68
C PHE A 235 -32.18 18.36 19.66
N HIS A 236 -32.60 19.60 19.54
CA HIS A 236 -33.60 20.19 20.47
C HIS A 236 -35.02 19.78 20.06
N GLN A 237 -35.73 19.11 20.95
CA GLN A 237 -37.13 18.78 20.82
C GLN A 237 -37.85 19.08 22.14
N GLU A 238 -38.87 19.91 22.12
CA GLU A 238 -39.56 20.36 23.32
C GLU A 238 -40.75 19.46 23.73
N GLU A 239 -41.32 18.67 22.78
CA GLU A 239 -42.56 17.93 23.02
C GLU A 239 -42.37 16.42 23.15
N ILE A 240 -43.25 15.79 23.93
CA ILE A 240 -43.36 14.35 24.04
C ILE A 240 -43.91 13.81 22.72
N VAL A 241 -43.18 12.93 22.07
CA VAL A 241 -43.58 12.24 20.86
C VAL A 241 -44.74 11.29 21.19
N SER A 242 -45.84 11.38 20.43
CA SER A 242 -46.94 10.42 20.59
C SER A 242 -46.44 8.99 20.40
N LYS A 243 -47.13 7.98 21.04
CA LYS A 243 -46.74 6.56 20.88
C LYS A 243 -46.62 6.13 19.44
N LYS A 244 -47.50 6.61 18.54
CA LYS A 244 -47.43 6.30 17.10
C LYS A 244 -46.17 6.91 16.46
N ALA A 245 -45.89 8.17 16.73
CA ALA A 245 -44.68 8.83 16.23
C ALA A 245 -43.39 8.21 16.77
N TRP A 246 -43.41 7.72 18.02
CA TRP A 246 -42.28 7.02 18.61
C TRP A 246 -41.93 5.70 17.88
N PHE A 247 -42.95 4.88 17.53
CA PHE A 247 -42.72 3.68 16.70
C PHE A 247 -42.20 4.01 15.30
N VAL A 248 -42.68 5.06 14.68
CA VAL A 248 -42.19 5.52 13.38
C VAL A 248 -40.73 5.97 13.48
N LEU A 249 -40.37 6.74 14.51
CA LEU A 249 -38.96 7.13 14.75
C LEU A 249 -38.05 5.94 15.02
N LEU A 250 -38.56 4.95 15.77
CA LEU A 250 -37.83 3.71 16.06
C LEU A 250 -37.51 2.94 14.77
N PHE A 251 -38.49 2.82 13.89
CA PHE A 251 -38.32 2.23 12.57
C PHE A 251 -37.23 2.99 11.77
N PHE A 252 -37.34 4.33 11.68
CA PHE A 252 -36.32 5.14 10.98
C PHE A 252 -34.94 5.05 11.62
N PHE A 253 -34.86 4.96 12.95
CA PHE A 253 -33.59 4.78 13.63
C PHE A 253 -32.88 3.50 13.17
N PHE A 254 -33.57 2.34 13.24
CA PHE A 254 -32.97 1.08 12.81
C PHE A 254 -32.68 1.04 11.30
N ALA A 255 -33.57 1.60 10.48
CA ALA A 255 -33.33 1.72 9.04
C ALA A 255 -32.08 2.57 8.76
N ASN A 256 -31.93 3.71 9.45
CA ASN A 256 -30.76 4.58 9.29
C ASN A 256 -29.47 3.93 9.83
N CYS A 257 -29.53 3.17 10.92
CA CYS A 257 -28.37 2.39 11.37
C CYS A 257 -27.93 1.37 10.32
N GLY A 258 -28.87 0.64 9.71
CA GLY A 258 -28.59 -0.28 8.62
C GLY A 258 -28.01 0.42 7.39
N LEU A 259 -28.59 1.55 6.98
CA LEU A 259 -28.09 2.34 5.87
C LEU A 259 -26.73 3.00 6.19
N SER A 260 -26.46 3.34 7.45
CA SER A 260 -25.13 3.81 7.86
C SER A 260 -24.07 2.72 7.67
N VAL A 261 -24.35 1.49 8.10
CA VAL A 261 -23.43 0.35 7.92
C VAL A 261 -23.16 0.11 6.42
N LEU A 262 -24.22 0.07 5.61
CA LEU A 262 -24.10 -0.10 4.15
C LEU A 262 -23.34 1.06 3.49
N SER A 263 -23.48 2.28 4.00
CA SER A 263 -22.77 3.43 3.48
C SER A 263 -21.29 3.39 3.86
N ILE A 264 -20.96 3.06 5.10
CA ILE A 264 -19.58 2.90 5.57
C ILE A 264 -18.86 1.80 4.77
N SER A 265 -19.51 0.64 4.59
CA SER A 265 -18.91 -0.46 3.81
C SER A 265 -18.70 -0.14 2.32
N SER A 266 -19.37 0.89 1.81
CA SER A 266 -19.20 1.38 0.44
C SER A 266 -18.23 2.57 0.34
N THR A 267 -17.56 3.00 1.42
CA THR A 267 -16.54 4.05 1.33
C THR A 267 -15.23 3.50 0.80
N ARG A 268 -14.44 4.33 0.13
CA ARG A 268 -13.11 3.97 -0.36
C ARG A 268 -12.22 3.40 0.74
N ILE A 269 -12.21 4.02 1.93
CA ILE A 269 -11.39 3.53 3.05
C ILE A 269 -11.80 2.13 3.51
N ALA A 270 -13.10 1.82 3.47
CA ALA A 270 -13.57 0.48 3.87
C ALA A 270 -13.16 -0.58 2.85
N HIS A 271 -13.21 -0.27 1.55
CA HIS A 271 -12.72 -1.18 0.50
C HIS A 271 -11.22 -1.41 0.63
N VAL A 272 -10.43 -0.33 0.72
CA VAL A 272 -8.97 -0.41 0.92
C VAL A 272 -8.61 -1.22 2.17
N TYR A 273 -9.30 -0.97 3.30
CA TYR A 273 -9.08 -1.73 4.53
C TYR A 273 -9.44 -3.21 4.40
N ALA A 274 -10.60 -3.52 3.77
CA ALA A 274 -11.05 -4.91 3.61
C ALA A 274 -10.06 -5.71 2.73
N GLU A 275 -9.57 -5.12 1.66
CA GLU A 275 -8.60 -5.74 0.76
C GLU A 275 -7.23 -5.90 1.43
N ALA A 276 -6.74 -4.86 2.12
CA ALA A 276 -5.51 -4.93 2.90
C ALA A 276 -5.60 -6.01 4.01
N TYR A 277 -6.73 -6.08 4.72
CA TYR A 277 -6.97 -7.11 5.73
C TYR A 277 -6.96 -8.53 5.15
N GLN A 278 -7.59 -8.74 3.99
CA GLN A 278 -7.57 -10.05 3.31
C GLN A 278 -6.15 -10.44 2.91
N THR A 279 -5.38 -9.49 2.37
CA THR A 279 -3.97 -9.71 2.00
C THR A 279 -3.11 -10.05 3.22
N LEU A 280 -3.22 -9.27 4.30
CA LEU A 280 -2.49 -9.54 5.54
C LEU A 280 -2.91 -10.87 6.20
N ARG A 281 -4.19 -11.22 6.12
CA ARG A 281 -4.68 -12.51 6.60
C ARG A 281 -4.05 -13.66 5.84
N SER A 282 -3.93 -13.56 4.51
CA SER A 282 -3.28 -14.59 3.69
C SER A 282 -1.81 -14.77 4.07
N PHE A 283 -1.10 -13.69 4.42
CA PHE A 283 0.25 -13.78 4.98
C PHE A 283 0.28 -14.47 6.36
N GLY A 284 -0.67 -14.17 7.24
CA GLY A 284 -0.78 -14.85 8.56
C GLY A 284 -1.09 -16.35 8.43
N GLU A 285 -1.92 -16.73 7.47
CA GLU A 285 -2.19 -18.11 7.14
C GLU A 285 -0.92 -18.80 6.61
N TYR A 286 -0.14 -18.14 5.76
CA TYR A 286 1.15 -18.63 5.30
C TYR A 286 2.12 -18.93 6.44
N GLN A 287 2.25 -18.03 7.42
CA GLN A 287 3.09 -18.28 8.60
C GLN A 287 2.65 -19.50 9.42
N SER A 288 1.32 -19.68 9.57
CA SER A 288 0.80 -20.86 10.25
C SER A 288 1.16 -22.14 9.51
N ILE A 289 1.16 -22.09 8.18
CA ILE A 289 1.58 -23.18 7.30
C ILE A 289 3.09 -23.42 7.43
N LEU A 290 3.92 -22.37 7.38
CA LEU A 290 5.36 -22.52 7.58
C LEU A 290 5.69 -23.15 8.94
N LYS A 291 5.01 -22.74 10.03
CA LYS A 291 5.16 -23.38 11.34
C LYS A 291 4.77 -24.85 11.34
N ALA A 292 3.69 -25.20 10.62
CA ALA A 292 3.27 -26.61 10.45
C ALA A 292 4.26 -27.40 9.61
N ARG A 293 4.85 -26.79 8.60
CA ARG A 293 5.78 -27.40 7.63
C ARG A 293 7.18 -27.67 8.18
N ARG A 294 7.57 -27.09 9.32
CA ARG A 294 8.84 -27.42 9.98
C ARG A 294 9.08 -28.92 10.15
N ASN A 295 8.02 -29.71 10.18
CA ASN A 295 8.05 -31.16 10.29
C ASN A 295 7.58 -31.87 9.02
N MET A 296 7.34 -31.14 7.92
CA MET A 296 6.99 -31.74 6.64
C MET A 296 8.27 -32.14 5.92
N HIS A 297 8.26 -33.37 5.44
CA HIS A 297 9.34 -33.93 4.63
C HIS A 297 8.79 -34.33 3.29
N ILE A 298 9.58 -34.16 2.25
CA ILE A 298 9.27 -34.72 0.93
C ILE A 298 9.26 -36.23 1.07
N THR A 299 8.09 -36.85 0.85
CA THR A 299 7.90 -38.28 1.06
C THR A 299 8.17 -39.13 -0.20
N ASP A 300 8.25 -38.47 -1.36
CA ASP A 300 8.55 -39.15 -2.62
C ASP A 300 10.06 -39.54 -2.65
N PRO A 301 10.38 -40.86 -2.66
CA PRO A 301 11.76 -41.34 -2.65
C PRO A 301 12.57 -40.91 -3.88
N ASP A 302 11.94 -40.79 -5.05
CA ASP A 302 12.62 -40.42 -6.28
C ASP A 302 12.99 -38.94 -6.28
N VAL A 303 12.09 -38.08 -5.77
CA VAL A 303 12.35 -36.66 -5.56
C VAL A 303 13.49 -36.45 -4.54
N LEU A 304 13.41 -37.13 -3.40
CA LEU A 304 14.47 -37.08 -2.39
C LEU A 304 15.81 -37.57 -2.91
N ALA A 305 15.83 -38.64 -3.71
CA ALA A 305 17.06 -39.15 -4.31
C ALA A 305 17.69 -38.11 -5.25
N LYS A 306 16.90 -37.43 -6.06
CA LYS A 306 17.38 -36.35 -6.95
C LYS A 306 17.96 -35.17 -6.14
N LEU A 307 17.26 -34.71 -5.11
CA LEU A 307 17.72 -33.61 -4.26
C LEU A 307 19.05 -33.95 -3.56
N LYS A 308 19.15 -35.16 -3.01
CA LYS A 308 20.37 -35.62 -2.32
C LYS A 308 21.53 -35.89 -3.28
N ALA A 309 21.27 -36.11 -4.54
CA ALA A 309 22.28 -36.31 -5.58
C ALA A 309 22.90 -35.00 -6.08
N ALA A 310 22.33 -33.83 -5.71
CA ALA A 310 22.90 -32.52 -6.04
C ALA A 310 24.34 -32.43 -5.52
N PRO A 311 25.25 -31.79 -6.26
CA PRO A 311 26.66 -31.67 -5.85
C PRO A 311 26.82 -30.88 -4.55
N ASP A 312 27.85 -31.18 -3.80
CA ASP A 312 28.24 -30.36 -2.67
C ASP A 312 28.71 -29.00 -3.15
N GLY A 313 28.44 -27.97 -2.37
CA GLY A 313 28.87 -26.62 -2.63
C GLY A 313 28.47 -25.66 -1.51
N VAL A 314 29.22 -24.59 -1.37
CA VAL A 314 28.94 -23.48 -0.46
C VAL A 314 28.34 -22.35 -1.29
N TYR A 315 27.05 -22.16 -1.13
CA TYR A 315 26.27 -21.15 -1.85
C TYR A 315 25.88 -20.01 -0.88
N ILE A 316 26.07 -18.78 -1.32
CA ILE A 316 25.69 -17.59 -0.55
C ILE A 316 24.72 -16.75 -1.36
N LEU A 317 23.55 -16.48 -0.79
CA LEU A 317 22.57 -15.53 -1.34
C LEU A 317 22.63 -14.26 -0.49
N VAL A 318 22.97 -13.13 -1.11
CA VAL A 318 22.95 -11.82 -0.46
C VAL A 318 21.77 -11.03 -1.00
N ILE A 319 20.87 -10.66 -0.09
CA ILE A 319 19.69 -9.86 -0.35
C ILE A 319 19.99 -8.43 0.07
N GLY A 320 20.09 -7.52 -0.91
CA GLY A 320 20.14 -6.08 -0.72
C GLY A 320 18.76 -5.51 -0.48
N GLU A 321 18.72 -4.25 -0.05
CA GLU A 321 17.49 -3.55 0.31
C GLU A 321 17.47 -2.16 -0.33
N SER A 322 16.37 -1.83 -1.04
CA SER A 322 16.09 -0.50 -1.62
C SER A 322 17.22 0.06 -2.50
N LEU A 323 17.95 -0.81 -3.22
CA LEU A 323 19.09 -0.39 -4.03
C LEU A 323 18.75 -0.37 -5.52
N THR A 324 18.69 0.84 -6.11
CA THR A 324 18.54 0.98 -7.56
C THR A 324 19.88 0.94 -8.28
N ARG A 325 19.96 0.17 -9.38
CA ARG A 325 21.15 0.16 -10.26
C ARG A 325 21.42 1.53 -10.88
N ASP A 326 20.40 2.39 -10.98
CA ASP A 326 20.49 3.71 -11.62
C ASP A 326 21.41 4.68 -10.83
N HIS A 327 21.75 4.35 -9.58
CA HIS A 327 22.71 5.06 -8.72
C HIS A 327 24.04 4.31 -8.52
N MET A 328 24.29 3.25 -9.32
CA MET A 328 25.51 2.45 -9.21
C MET A 328 26.46 2.68 -10.38
N HIS A 329 27.73 3.04 -10.08
CA HIS A 329 28.73 3.33 -11.10
C HIS A 329 28.99 2.14 -12.02
N VAL A 330 28.96 0.92 -11.51
CA VAL A 330 29.13 -0.32 -12.27
C VAL A 330 28.10 -0.47 -13.41
N TYR A 331 26.93 0.17 -13.30
CA TYR A 331 25.89 0.23 -14.33
C TYR A 331 25.85 1.54 -15.10
N GLY A 332 26.88 2.38 -14.97
CA GLY A 332 27.04 3.61 -15.76
C GLY A 332 26.58 4.89 -15.05
N TYR A 333 26.25 4.86 -13.76
CA TYR A 333 25.99 6.08 -13.02
C TYR A 333 27.23 6.98 -12.95
N LYS A 334 27.02 8.30 -13.00
CA LYS A 334 28.11 9.30 -13.14
C LYS A 334 29.05 9.42 -11.92
N ARG A 335 28.56 9.11 -10.70
CA ARG A 335 29.32 9.16 -9.46
C ARG A 335 29.94 7.78 -9.18
N GLU A 336 31.13 7.77 -8.62
CA GLU A 336 31.85 6.53 -8.26
C GLU A 336 31.29 5.92 -6.97
N THR A 337 30.04 5.49 -7.01
CA THR A 337 29.29 4.94 -5.86
C THR A 337 29.61 3.48 -5.58
N THR A 338 30.18 2.75 -6.54
CA THR A 338 30.45 1.31 -6.43
C THR A 338 31.84 0.93 -6.91
N PRO A 339 32.94 1.43 -6.25
CA PRO A 339 34.29 1.16 -6.67
C PRO A 339 34.65 -0.34 -6.68
N PHE A 340 34.32 -1.09 -5.62
CA PHE A 340 34.54 -2.53 -5.55
C PHE A 340 33.81 -3.28 -6.68
N GLN A 341 32.51 -3.06 -6.83
CA GLN A 341 31.72 -3.78 -7.84
C GLN A 341 32.13 -3.38 -9.26
N THR A 342 32.60 -2.14 -9.49
CA THR A 342 33.14 -1.71 -10.78
C THR A 342 34.43 -2.46 -11.13
N GLU A 343 35.31 -2.66 -10.16
CA GLU A 343 36.52 -3.47 -10.31
C GLU A 343 36.17 -4.96 -10.49
N ALA A 344 35.23 -5.49 -9.69
CA ALA A 344 34.76 -6.85 -9.81
C ALA A 344 34.11 -7.17 -11.17
N ASN A 345 33.48 -6.21 -11.85
CA ASN A 345 32.89 -6.41 -13.18
C ASN A 345 33.92 -6.70 -14.29
N ILE A 346 35.21 -6.45 -14.04
CA ILE A 346 36.31 -6.77 -14.96
C ILE A 346 36.87 -8.17 -14.65
N ASP A 347 36.67 -8.69 -13.45
CA ASP A 347 37.11 -10.03 -13.03
C ASP A 347 36.22 -11.10 -13.67
N PRO A 348 36.81 -12.12 -14.37
CA PRO A 348 36.05 -13.17 -15.04
C PRO A 348 35.23 -14.06 -14.11
N HIS A 349 35.49 -14.05 -12.81
CA HIS A 349 34.67 -14.78 -11.83
C HIS A 349 33.31 -14.12 -11.55
N TYR A 350 33.12 -12.86 -11.97
CA TYR A 350 31.88 -12.13 -11.75
C TYR A 350 31.09 -11.93 -13.04
N THR A 351 29.79 -12.11 -12.95
CA THR A 351 28.86 -11.75 -14.02
C THR A 351 27.84 -10.76 -13.49
N PHE A 352 27.85 -9.53 -13.98
CA PHE A 352 26.85 -8.49 -13.69
C PHE A 352 25.78 -8.50 -14.78
N PHE A 353 24.50 -8.48 -14.38
CA PHE A 353 23.38 -8.54 -15.29
C PHE A 353 22.78 -7.15 -15.50
N ASN A 354 22.63 -6.74 -16.76
CA ASN A 354 22.30 -5.36 -17.11
C ASN A 354 20.79 -5.03 -17.06
N HIS A 355 19.90 -6.04 -17.14
CA HIS A 355 18.48 -5.84 -17.35
C HIS A 355 17.64 -6.64 -16.35
N VAL A 356 17.84 -6.37 -15.05
CA VAL A 356 17.12 -7.06 -13.99
C VAL A 356 16.12 -6.15 -13.30
N TYR A 357 14.94 -6.70 -13.07
CA TYR A 357 13.81 -5.99 -12.52
C TYR A 357 13.31 -6.69 -11.25
N SER A 358 12.76 -5.90 -10.33
CA SER A 358 11.96 -6.44 -9.24
C SER A 358 10.53 -6.70 -9.71
N CYS A 359 9.92 -7.76 -9.19
CA CYS A 359 8.51 -8.09 -9.48
C CYS A 359 7.52 -7.18 -8.77
N TYR A 360 7.97 -6.41 -7.78
CA TYR A 360 7.19 -5.42 -7.03
C TYR A 360 8.13 -4.36 -6.43
N THR A 361 7.56 -3.35 -5.77
CA THR A 361 8.32 -2.24 -5.18
C THR A 361 8.49 -2.33 -3.66
N GLN A 362 8.12 -3.44 -3.02
CA GLN A 362 8.15 -3.59 -1.57
C GLN A 362 8.71 -4.95 -1.17
N THR A 363 9.57 -4.97 -0.15
CA THR A 363 10.37 -6.12 0.32
C THR A 363 9.55 -7.39 0.52
N VAL A 364 8.46 -7.33 1.29
CA VAL A 364 7.68 -8.54 1.65
C VAL A 364 7.07 -9.19 0.41
N GLN A 365 6.50 -8.40 -0.49
CA GLN A 365 5.89 -8.87 -1.73
C GLN A 365 6.95 -9.49 -2.64
N VAL A 366 8.09 -8.83 -2.79
CA VAL A 366 9.19 -9.30 -3.62
C VAL A 366 9.79 -10.58 -3.08
N LEU A 367 10.22 -10.59 -1.82
CA LEU A 367 10.92 -11.73 -1.25
C LEU A 367 10.01 -12.94 -1.06
N THR A 368 8.69 -12.71 -0.93
CA THR A 368 7.71 -13.80 -0.97
C THR A 368 7.76 -14.57 -2.29
N CYS A 369 7.95 -13.90 -3.42
CA CYS A 369 8.13 -14.55 -4.72
C CYS A 369 9.57 -15.02 -4.92
N ALA A 370 10.56 -14.19 -4.66
CA ALA A 370 11.96 -14.50 -4.93
C ALA A 370 12.48 -15.72 -4.16
N LEU A 371 11.97 -15.97 -2.95
CA LEU A 371 12.42 -17.04 -2.05
C LEU A 371 11.52 -18.27 -2.06
N THR A 372 10.48 -18.32 -2.89
CA THR A 372 9.55 -19.47 -2.97
C THR A 372 9.24 -19.83 -4.43
N GLU A 373 8.57 -20.94 -4.62
CA GLU A 373 8.10 -21.41 -5.94
C GLU A 373 7.06 -20.48 -6.58
N LYS A 374 6.43 -19.60 -5.79
CA LYS A 374 5.44 -18.65 -6.30
C LYS A 374 6.10 -17.57 -7.14
N ASN A 375 5.57 -17.36 -8.35
CA ASN A 375 5.99 -16.25 -9.22
C ASN A 375 4.78 -15.64 -9.95
N GLN A 376 5.03 -14.64 -10.80
CA GLN A 376 3.99 -13.94 -11.56
C GLN A 376 3.37 -14.79 -12.69
N TYR A 377 3.95 -15.95 -13.01
CA TYR A 377 3.59 -16.75 -14.20
C TYR A 377 2.85 -18.04 -13.84
N ASN A 378 3.01 -18.58 -12.62
CA ASN A 378 2.49 -19.90 -12.29
C ASN A 378 1.14 -19.91 -11.55
N GLY A 379 0.62 -18.74 -11.14
CA GLY A 379 -0.65 -18.63 -10.42
C GLY A 379 -0.70 -19.39 -9.09
N MET A 380 0.44 -19.83 -8.56
CA MET A 380 0.54 -20.63 -7.35
C MET A 380 0.13 -19.81 -6.12
N ASN A 381 -0.62 -20.41 -5.20
CA ASN A 381 -0.88 -19.78 -3.91
C ASN A 381 0.36 -19.91 -3.03
N LEU A 382 0.61 -18.87 -2.26
CA LEU A 382 1.74 -18.87 -1.33
C LEU A 382 1.69 -20.01 -0.32
N SER A 383 0.48 -20.45 0.06
CA SER A 383 0.25 -21.59 0.95
C SER A 383 0.73 -22.93 0.41
N ASP A 384 0.89 -23.03 -0.90
CA ASP A 384 1.22 -24.29 -1.59
C ASP A 384 2.68 -24.28 -2.09
N ALA A 385 3.40 -23.16 -1.92
CA ALA A 385 4.76 -22.95 -2.41
C ALA A 385 5.83 -23.37 -1.39
N TYR A 386 6.81 -24.17 -1.80
CA TYR A 386 8.02 -24.44 -1.01
C TYR A 386 8.98 -23.24 -1.06
N SER A 387 9.75 -23.04 0.03
CA SER A 387 10.83 -22.05 0.07
C SER A 387 12.17 -22.64 -0.39
N ILE A 388 13.12 -21.76 -0.76
CA ILE A 388 14.51 -22.17 -1.03
C ILE A 388 15.14 -22.90 0.18
N ILE A 389 14.75 -22.54 1.40
CA ILE A 389 15.25 -23.13 2.62
C ILE A 389 14.72 -24.56 2.79
N ASP A 390 13.41 -24.79 2.50
CA ASP A 390 12.83 -26.11 2.57
C ASP A 390 13.60 -27.10 1.68
N LEU A 391 13.78 -26.74 0.40
CA LEU A 391 14.44 -27.62 -0.56
C LEU A 391 15.93 -27.83 -0.25
N ALA A 392 16.63 -26.77 0.14
CA ALA A 392 18.02 -26.90 0.54
C ALA A 392 18.20 -27.87 1.73
N ARG A 393 17.32 -27.80 2.74
CA ARG A 393 17.35 -28.71 3.90
C ARG A 393 17.02 -30.15 3.50
N GLU A 394 15.98 -30.37 2.69
CA GLU A 394 15.64 -31.71 2.19
C GLU A 394 16.74 -32.32 1.32
N ALA A 395 17.47 -31.47 0.61
CA ALA A 395 18.68 -31.87 -0.12
C ALA A 395 19.88 -32.16 0.80
N GLY A 396 19.79 -31.82 2.10
CA GLY A 396 20.85 -32.05 3.09
C GLY A 396 21.87 -30.92 3.19
N PHE A 397 21.55 -29.72 2.67
CA PHE A 397 22.36 -28.54 2.90
C PHE A 397 22.12 -28.00 4.31
N LYS A 398 23.20 -27.62 4.99
CA LYS A 398 23.12 -26.84 6.23
C LYS A 398 22.75 -25.41 5.88
N THR A 399 21.67 -24.90 6.43
CA THR A 399 21.15 -23.58 6.11
C THR A 399 21.45 -22.57 7.22
N THR A 400 21.86 -21.36 6.83
CA THR A 400 22.17 -20.26 7.76
C THR A 400 21.52 -18.98 7.29
N TRP A 401 20.84 -18.25 8.19
CA TRP A 401 20.26 -16.92 7.95
C TRP A 401 20.94 -15.88 8.81
N ILE A 402 21.48 -14.83 8.18
CA ILE A 402 22.17 -13.71 8.86
C ILE A 402 21.50 -12.43 8.39
N SER A 403 20.85 -11.67 9.29
CA SER A 403 20.00 -10.56 8.89
C SER A 403 20.18 -9.34 9.77
N ASN A 404 20.24 -8.16 9.16
CA ASN A 404 20.13 -6.86 9.82
C ASN A 404 18.69 -6.32 9.79
N GLN A 405 17.75 -7.01 9.12
CA GLN A 405 16.32 -6.70 9.14
C GLN A 405 15.66 -7.21 10.42
N SER A 406 14.50 -6.66 10.76
CA SER A 406 13.74 -7.07 11.95
C SER A 406 13.21 -8.50 11.79
N ARG A 407 13.41 -9.32 12.85
CA ARG A 407 12.85 -10.68 12.89
C ARG A 407 11.35 -10.69 13.12
N PHE A 408 10.89 -9.83 14.03
CA PHE A 408 9.50 -9.74 14.46
C PHE A 408 9.01 -8.31 14.31
N GLY A 409 7.93 -8.13 13.59
CA GLY A 409 7.12 -6.92 13.59
C GLY A 409 5.83 -7.13 14.38
N ILE A 410 4.96 -6.12 14.47
CA ILE A 410 3.59 -6.24 15.01
C ILE A 410 2.84 -7.37 14.27
N TRP A 411 3.23 -7.61 13.03
CA TRP A 411 2.81 -8.72 12.18
C TRP A 411 4.09 -9.45 11.77
N ASP A 412 4.34 -10.66 12.30
CA ASP A 412 5.44 -11.49 11.84
C ASP A 412 5.46 -11.51 10.31
N THR A 413 6.53 -11.09 9.68
CA THR A 413 6.59 -11.07 8.22
C THR A 413 6.80 -12.46 7.65
N PRO A 414 6.29 -12.80 6.45
CA PRO A 414 6.58 -14.06 5.78
C PRO A 414 8.09 -14.33 5.67
N ILE A 415 8.89 -13.28 5.49
CA ILE A 415 10.35 -13.36 5.36
C ILE A 415 11.01 -13.78 6.68
N GLY A 416 10.56 -13.21 7.81
CA GLY A 416 10.99 -13.66 9.15
C GLY A 416 10.64 -15.14 9.38
N ALA A 417 9.52 -15.62 8.87
CA ALA A 417 9.14 -17.03 8.94
C ALA A 417 10.08 -17.91 8.11
N ILE A 418 10.35 -17.55 6.82
CA ILE A 418 11.29 -18.28 5.95
C ILE A 418 12.68 -18.34 6.58
N GLY A 419 13.23 -17.21 7.05
CA GLY A 419 14.50 -17.16 7.71
C GLY A 419 14.54 -18.01 8.99
N SER A 420 13.40 -18.13 9.70
CA SER A 420 13.29 -18.97 10.91
C SER A 420 13.28 -20.48 10.62
N GLU A 421 13.17 -20.90 9.38
CA GLU A 421 13.30 -22.30 8.96
C GLU A 421 14.75 -22.76 8.86
N CYS A 422 15.71 -21.82 8.77
CA CYS A 422 17.13 -22.14 8.74
C CYS A 422 17.62 -22.84 10.02
N ASP A 423 18.62 -23.70 9.86
CA ASP A 423 19.26 -24.43 10.99
C ASP A 423 19.95 -23.46 11.95
N ASP A 424 20.70 -22.49 11.42
CA ASP A 424 21.37 -21.45 12.20
C ASP A 424 20.80 -20.08 11.82
N GLN A 425 20.55 -19.23 12.82
CA GLN A 425 19.91 -17.92 12.60
C GLN A 425 20.59 -16.86 13.44
N TYR A 426 20.93 -15.73 12.81
CA TYR A 426 21.52 -14.56 13.44
C TYR A 426 20.75 -13.31 13.00
N TRP A 427 20.03 -12.72 13.96
CA TRP A 427 19.22 -11.52 13.73
C TRP A 427 19.80 -10.38 14.57
N LEU A 428 20.26 -9.31 13.93
CA LEU A 428 20.81 -8.14 14.64
C LEU A 428 19.70 -7.28 15.22
N ASN A 429 18.62 -7.07 14.47
CA ASN A 429 17.46 -6.33 14.91
C ASN A 429 16.40 -7.30 15.43
N GLN A 430 16.44 -7.59 16.73
CA GLN A 430 15.38 -8.34 17.39
C GLN A 430 14.42 -7.35 18.03
N TYR A 431 13.18 -7.26 17.51
CA TYR A 431 12.14 -6.49 18.17
C TYR A 431 11.63 -7.29 19.39
N ILE A 432 11.92 -6.80 20.59
CA ILE A 432 11.35 -7.30 21.84
C ILE A 432 10.73 -6.09 22.55
N GLY A 433 9.43 -5.85 22.34
CA GLY A 433 8.70 -4.80 23.04
C GLY A 433 8.99 -3.38 22.54
N THR A 434 8.76 -2.39 23.38
CA THR A 434 8.87 -0.96 23.07
C THR A 434 10.29 -0.40 23.15
N ASP A 435 11.29 -1.22 23.48
CA ASP A 435 12.62 -0.75 23.80
C ASP A 435 13.66 -1.08 22.72
N VAL A 436 14.29 -0.01 22.29
CA VAL A 436 15.58 0.13 21.63
C VAL A 436 15.85 -0.75 20.42
N ILE A 437 15.63 -0.17 19.25
CA ILE A 437 16.22 -0.62 17.98
C ILE A 437 17.71 -0.27 18.05
N THR A 438 18.57 -1.29 18.13
CA THR A 438 20.00 -1.09 17.87
C THR A 438 20.15 -0.77 16.37
N LYS A 439 20.59 0.44 16.06
CA LYS A 439 20.91 0.87 14.68
C LYS A 439 22.32 0.36 14.33
N ASP A 440 22.44 -0.93 14.08
CA ASP A 440 23.70 -1.49 13.62
C ASP A 440 23.82 -1.32 12.10
N TYR A 441 24.99 -0.92 11.63
CA TYR A 441 25.32 -0.91 10.20
C TYR A 441 25.53 -2.35 9.69
N ASP A 442 25.37 -2.57 8.39
CA ASP A 442 25.46 -3.90 7.78
C ASP A 442 26.85 -4.57 7.96
N THR A 443 27.90 -3.80 8.24
CA THR A 443 29.20 -4.35 8.66
C THR A 443 29.13 -5.20 9.93
N ALA A 444 28.12 -5.01 10.78
CA ALA A 444 27.90 -5.85 11.96
C ALA A 444 27.49 -7.30 11.63
N LEU A 445 27.12 -7.60 10.38
CA LEU A 445 26.86 -8.96 9.89
C LEU A 445 28.13 -9.78 9.69
N ILE A 446 29.26 -9.13 9.37
CA ILE A 446 30.51 -9.79 8.99
C ILE A 446 31.04 -10.77 10.07
N PRO A 447 31.05 -10.44 11.40
CA PRO A 447 31.48 -11.38 12.43
C PRO A 447 30.64 -12.67 12.48
N TYR A 448 29.41 -12.66 12.00
CA TYR A 448 28.56 -13.86 12.01
C TYR A 448 28.91 -14.82 10.87
N LEU A 449 29.48 -14.35 9.75
CA LEU A 449 30.04 -15.21 8.72
C LEU A 449 31.20 -16.07 9.29
N LYS A 450 31.99 -15.51 10.18
CA LYS A 450 33.10 -16.24 10.87
C LYS A 450 32.60 -17.28 11.87
N LYS A 451 31.34 -17.30 12.24
CA LYS A 451 30.74 -18.36 13.08
C LYS A 451 30.31 -19.58 12.26
N VAL A 452 30.23 -19.42 10.95
CA VAL A 452 29.89 -20.51 10.04
C VAL A 452 31.08 -21.44 9.91
N ASP A 453 30.87 -22.76 10.09
CA ASP A 453 31.96 -23.76 9.99
C ASP A 453 32.41 -23.89 8.51
N PRO A 454 33.64 -23.49 8.14
CA PRO A 454 34.13 -23.57 6.77
C PRO A 454 34.39 -25.00 6.28
N ALA A 455 34.45 -25.99 7.18
CA ALA A 455 34.69 -27.38 6.80
C ALA A 455 33.45 -28.04 6.16
N ASN A 456 32.24 -27.52 6.42
CA ASN A 456 31.05 -28.08 5.84
C ASN A 456 30.84 -27.50 4.43
N ARG A 457 31.09 -28.31 3.41
CA ARG A 457 31.00 -27.94 1.97
C ARG A 457 29.60 -28.07 1.37
N ARG A 458 28.58 -28.50 2.13
CA ARG A 458 27.18 -28.58 1.66
C ARG A 458 26.32 -27.58 2.42
N ARG A 459 26.31 -26.33 1.92
CA ARG A 459 25.78 -25.20 2.71
C ARG A 459 25.08 -24.14 1.82
N LEU A 460 23.96 -23.61 2.33
CA LEU A 460 23.32 -22.39 1.84
C LEU A 460 23.32 -21.33 2.96
N ILE A 461 23.88 -20.18 2.68
CA ILE A 461 23.91 -19.02 3.58
C ILE A 461 23.10 -17.91 2.94
N VAL A 462 22.13 -17.36 3.65
CA VAL A 462 21.37 -16.18 3.23
C VAL A 462 21.77 -15.00 4.11
N ILE A 463 22.18 -13.90 3.49
CA ILE A 463 22.55 -12.65 4.16
C ILE A 463 21.53 -11.61 3.72
N HIS A 464 20.82 -11.00 4.69
CA HIS A 464 19.79 -10.00 4.41
C HIS A 464 20.20 -8.64 5.00
N LEU A 465 20.50 -7.70 4.12
CA LEU A 465 21.04 -6.39 4.48
C LEU A 465 19.92 -5.41 4.86
N MET A 466 20.27 -4.33 5.55
CA MET A 466 19.45 -3.12 5.68
C MET A 466 19.63 -2.19 4.48
N GLY A 467 20.75 -2.30 3.80
CA GLY A 467 21.05 -1.64 2.53
C GLY A 467 20.85 -0.13 2.53
N SER A 468 20.18 0.36 1.49
CA SER A 468 19.88 1.78 1.29
C SER A 468 18.42 2.13 1.65
N HIS A 469 17.83 1.42 2.64
CA HIS A 469 16.48 1.67 3.10
C HIS A 469 16.25 3.13 3.54
N ILE A 470 15.03 3.62 3.44
CA ILE A 470 14.63 5.00 3.78
C ILE A 470 15.28 5.51 5.09
N SER A 471 15.49 6.81 5.22
CA SER A 471 16.41 7.46 6.17
C SER A 471 17.86 7.14 5.80
N TYR A 472 18.23 7.41 4.56
CA TYR A 472 19.53 7.07 3.96
C TYR A 472 20.72 7.51 4.81
N TRP A 473 20.61 8.68 5.52
CA TRP A 473 21.63 9.19 6.45
C TRP A 473 21.93 8.28 7.64
N ASP A 474 21.05 7.37 7.98
CA ASP A 474 21.23 6.38 9.07
C ASP A 474 21.87 5.08 8.56
N ARG A 475 22.15 4.95 7.25
CA ARG A 475 22.61 3.70 6.63
C ARG A 475 24.12 3.59 6.53
N TYR A 476 24.86 4.64 6.78
CA TYR A 476 26.30 4.68 6.66
C TYR A 476 26.96 5.48 7.80
N PRO A 477 28.19 5.10 8.26
CA PRO A 477 28.92 5.84 9.25
C PRO A 477 29.59 7.08 8.61
N ARG A 478 30.08 8.00 9.45
CA ARG A 478 30.64 9.29 9.05
C ARG A 478 31.79 9.19 8.03
N GLU A 479 32.55 8.13 8.08
CA GLU A 479 33.70 7.85 7.20
C GLU A 479 33.28 7.76 5.72
N PHE A 480 32.01 7.45 5.48
CA PHE A 480 31.41 7.33 4.14
C PHE A 480 30.66 8.58 3.70
N TYR A 481 30.85 9.71 4.38
CA TYR A 481 30.35 11.03 3.97
C TYR A 481 31.20 11.57 2.79
N HIS A 482 31.13 10.91 1.65
CA HIS A 482 31.92 11.26 0.47
C HIS A 482 31.31 12.45 -0.29
N TRP A 483 30.00 12.47 -0.48
CA TRP A 483 29.28 13.62 -1.01
C TRP A 483 28.74 14.42 0.18
N PRO A 484 29.24 15.69 0.37
CA PRO A 484 28.87 16.49 1.52
C PRO A 484 27.42 16.94 1.41
N VAL A 485 26.60 16.49 2.36
CA VAL A 485 25.22 16.87 2.46
C VAL A 485 25.13 18.33 2.90
N ASP A 486 24.44 19.17 2.15
CA ASP A 486 24.20 20.57 2.51
C ASP A 486 23.15 20.66 3.63
N THR A 487 23.62 20.67 4.88
CA THR A 487 22.76 20.74 6.07
C THR A 487 22.03 22.09 6.24
N SER A 488 22.30 23.07 5.38
CA SER A 488 21.54 24.34 5.35
C SER A 488 20.22 24.23 4.58
N LYS A 489 20.08 23.17 3.76
CA LYS A 489 18.86 22.84 3.01
C LYS A 489 17.97 21.89 3.82
N GLU A 490 16.69 21.92 3.51
CA GLU A 490 15.75 20.90 4.03
C GLU A 490 16.14 19.53 3.46
N ARG A 491 16.06 18.49 4.29
CA ARG A 491 16.42 17.11 3.91
C ARG A 491 15.61 16.55 2.73
N GLU A 492 14.44 17.09 2.53
CA GLU A 492 13.53 16.71 1.44
C GLU A 492 13.93 17.28 0.08
N THR A 493 15.01 18.07 -0.01
CA THR A 493 15.45 18.54 -1.31
C THR A 493 16.09 17.40 -2.10
N ALA A 494 15.77 17.29 -3.39
CA ALA A 494 16.29 16.26 -4.27
C ALA A 494 17.82 16.15 -4.25
N GLU A 495 18.53 17.27 -4.07
CA GLU A 495 19.99 17.31 -3.98
C GLU A 495 20.50 16.64 -2.71
N VAL A 496 19.92 16.96 -1.55
CA VAL A 496 20.28 16.36 -0.26
C VAL A 496 20.00 14.86 -0.25
N MET A 497 18.82 14.46 -0.70
CA MET A 497 18.45 13.05 -0.77
C MET A 497 19.36 12.26 -1.70
N ASN A 498 19.72 12.81 -2.83
CA ASN A 498 20.66 12.19 -3.75
C ASN A 498 22.06 12.00 -3.12
N ASP A 499 22.56 12.99 -2.38
CA ASP A 499 23.86 12.90 -1.71
C ASP A 499 23.84 11.86 -0.57
N GLU A 500 22.77 11.86 0.24
CA GLU A 500 22.59 10.88 1.32
C GLU A 500 22.43 9.45 0.76
N TYR A 501 21.66 9.28 -0.32
CA TYR A 501 21.48 7.98 -0.96
C TYR A 501 22.79 7.47 -1.57
N ASP A 502 23.52 8.29 -2.33
CA ASP A 502 24.78 7.91 -2.95
C ASP A 502 25.85 7.53 -1.92
N ASN A 503 25.88 8.21 -0.75
CA ASN A 503 26.73 7.80 0.37
C ASN A 503 26.32 6.43 0.92
N SER A 504 25.02 6.12 0.99
CA SER A 504 24.54 4.79 1.42
C SER A 504 24.89 3.69 0.42
N VAL A 505 24.83 3.99 -0.89
CA VAL A 505 25.27 3.09 -1.96
C VAL A 505 26.77 2.79 -1.87
N LEU A 506 27.59 3.83 -1.64
CA LEU A 506 29.04 3.68 -1.45
C LEU A 506 29.36 2.80 -0.24
N PHE A 507 28.63 2.97 0.85
CA PHE A 507 28.79 2.11 2.03
C PHE A 507 28.33 0.68 1.77
N ASN A 508 27.23 0.49 1.05
CA ASN A 508 26.76 -0.85 0.65
C ASN A 508 27.82 -1.58 -0.21
N ASP A 509 28.49 -0.87 -1.11
CA ASP A 509 29.60 -1.43 -1.90
C ASP A 509 30.76 -1.93 -1.03
N TYR A 510 31.16 -1.17 -0.02
CA TYR A 510 32.13 -1.59 0.98
C TYR A 510 31.69 -2.79 1.81
N VAL A 511 30.40 -2.86 2.20
CA VAL A 511 29.82 -4.01 2.85
C VAL A 511 29.92 -5.25 1.97
N MET A 512 29.62 -5.12 0.68
CA MET A 512 29.73 -6.21 -0.30
C MET A 512 31.16 -6.68 -0.47
N GLU A 513 32.15 -5.77 -0.54
CA GLU A 513 33.57 -6.12 -0.52
C GLU A 513 33.94 -6.96 0.71
N SER A 514 33.48 -6.50 1.88
CA SER A 514 33.72 -7.20 3.15
C SER A 514 33.08 -8.60 3.20
N ILE A 515 31.86 -8.75 2.70
CA ILE A 515 31.18 -10.04 2.56
C ILE A 515 31.95 -10.96 1.62
N MET A 516 32.36 -10.45 0.44
CA MET A 516 33.09 -11.24 -0.55
C MET A 516 34.45 -11.69 -0.05
N ASN A 517 35.16 -10.86 0.73
CA ASN A 517 36.41 -11.25 1.38
C ASN A 517 36.21 -12.46 2.32
N GLU A 518 35.15 -12.49 3.13
CA GLU A 518 34.87 -13.65 3.99
C GLU A 518 34.35 -14.85 3.16
N ALA A 519 33.51 -14.59 2.15
CA ALA A 519 32.96 -15.64 1.29
C ALA A 519 34.08 -16.41 0.55
N THR A 520 35.06 -15.71 0.00
CA THR A 520 36.13 -16.31 -0.81
C THR A 520 37.27 -16.85 0.06
N ASN A 521 37.76 -16.07 1.00
CA ASN A 521 38.97 -16.41 1.76
C ASN A 521 38.74 -17.33 2.98
N TYR A 522 37.54 -17.23 3.60
CA TYR A 522 37.25 -18.02 4.81
C TYR A 522 36.26 -19.16 4.52
N LEU A 523 35.16 -18.91 3.85
CA LEU A 523 34.12 -19.90 3.55
C LEU A 523 34.42 -20.72 2.29
N HIS A 524 35.32 -20.25 1.43
CA HIS A 524 35.63 -20.84 0.13
C HIS A 524 34.35 -21.09 -0.67
N ALA A 525 33.51 -20.07 -0.79
CA ALA A 525 32.24 -20.14 -1.46
C ALA A 525 32.40 -20.56 -2.94
N ASP A 526 31.61 -21.52 -3.36
CA ASP A 526 31.57 -21.96 -4.76
C ASP A 526 30.85 -20.95 -5.64
N ALA A 527 29.75 -20.36 -5.12
CA ALA A 527 29.07 -19.26 -5.78
C ALA A 527 28.43 -18.30 -4.79
N VAL A 528 28.39 -17.02 -5.14
CA VAL A 528 27.68 -15.96 -4.41
C VAL A 528 26.75 -15.26 -5.38
N MET A 529 25.46 -15.17 -5.02
CA MET A 529 24.45 -14.45 -5.76
C MET A 529 24.02 -13.22 -4.96
N TYR A 530 24.05 -12.05 -5.57
CA TYR A 530 23.59 -10.79 -4.98
C TYR A 530 22.46 -10.19 -5.82
N PHE A 531 21.42 -9.73 -5.17
CA PHE A 531 20.40 -8.90 -5.78
C PHE A 531 19.81 -7.94 -4.75
N SER A 532 19.28 -6.78 -5.18
CA SER A 532 18.40 -5.98 -4.33
C SER A 532 16.96 -6.46 -4.46
N ASP A 533 16.22 -6.41 -3.37
CA ASP A 533 14.80 -6.75 -3.37
C ASP A 533 14.01 -5.84 -4.32
N HIS A 534 14.13 -4.53 -4.19
CA HIS A 534 13.57 -3.53 -5.10
C HIS A 534 14.53 -2.34 -5.28
N GLY A 535 14.22 -1.47 -6.23
CA GLY A 535 14.90 -0.20 -6.43
C GLY A 535 14.25 0.92 -5.62
N GLU A 536 14.75 2.14 -5.82
CA GLU A 536 14.34 3.33 -5.08
C GLU A 536 14.28 4.55 -6.00
N GLU A 537 13.18 5.29 -5.99
CA GLU A 537 13.11 6.62 -6.57
C GLU A 537 13.61 7.63 -5.54
N VAL A 538 14.73 8.29 -5.85
CA VAL A 538 15.44 9.11 -4.86
C VAL A 538 15.03 10.58 -4.92
N THR A 539 14.72 11.11 -6.10
CA THR A 539 14.70 12.56 -6.33
C THR A 539 13.35 13.15 -6.67
N ALA A 540 12.58 12.48 -7.52
CA ALA A 540 11.33 13.04 -8.02
C ALA A 540 10.15 12.82 -7.04
N ARG A 541 10.11 11.65 -6.42
CA ARG A 541 9.13 11.25 -5.42
C ARG A 541 9.77 10.19 -4.54
N PRO A 542 10.48 10.61 -3.50
CA PRO A 542 11.32 9.70 -2.73
C PRO A 542 10.58 8.47 -2.22
N GLY A 543 11.23 7.32 -2.38
CA GLY A 543 10.74 6.04 -1.91
C GLY A 543 10.36 5.06 -3.02
N HIS A 544 9.64 4.02 -2.60
CA HIS A 544 9.22 2.89 -3.43
C HIS A 544 7.71 2.67 -3.34
N ASN A 545 6.94 3.77 -3.33
CA ASN A 545 5.48 3.72 -3.24
C ASN A 545 4.87 3.15 -4.53
N ALA A 546 4.30 1.95 -4.45
CA ALA A 546 3.66 1.25 -5.57
C ALA A 546 2.57 2.07 -6.30
N ASP A 547 1.88 2.98 -5.58
CA ASP A 547 0.84 3.84 -6.16
C ASP A 547 1.40 4.99 -7.00
N GLN A 548 2.70 5.24 -6.90
CA GLN A 548 3.44 6.25 -7.66
C GLN A 548 4.53 5.62 -8.52
N PHE A 549 4.31 4.38 -8.92
CA PHE A 549 5.25 3.56 -9.65
C PHE A 549 5.97 4.29 -10.78
N ASN A 550 7.29 4.12 -10.81
CA ASN A 550 8.14 4.34 -11.98
C ASN A 550 9.15 3.18 -12.07
N PHE A 551 9.82 3.03 -13.20
CA PHE A 551 10.71 1.89 -13.40
C PHE A 551 11.99 1.94 -12.54
N THR A 552 12.45 3.10 -12.08
CA THR A 552 13.57 3.22 -11.14
C THR A 552 13.33 2.42 -9.85
N MET A 553 12.05 2.35 -9.40
CA MET A 553 11.66 1.56 -8.21
C MET A 553 11.82 0.05 -8.39
N VAL A 554 12.01 -0.43 -9.61
CA VAL A 554 12.17 -1.85 -9.94
C VAL A 554 13.43 -2.16 -10.70
N HIS A 555 14.27 -1.16 -11.02
CA HIS A 555 15.62 -1.36 -11.55
C HIS A 555 16.55 -1.81 -10.44
N ILE A 556 16.91 -3.09 -10.41
CA ILE A 556 17.74 -3.64 -9.36
C ILE A 556 19.10 -4.13 -9.87
N PRO A 557 20.17 -4.03 -9.05
CA PRO A 557 21.42 -4.73 -9.32
C PRO A 557 21.23 -6.24 -9.12
N PHE A 558 21.90 -7.00 -9.97
CA PHE A 558 21.98 -8.45 -9.85
C PHE A 558 23.33 -8.89 -10.41
N TRP A 559 24.07 -9.68 -9.63
CA TRP A 559 25.33 -10.27 -10.09
C TRP A 559 25.63 -11.59 -9.37
N ILE A 560 26.49 -12.40 -10.01
CA ILE A 560 26.92 -13.70 -9.50
C ILE A 560 28.45 -13.76 -9.57
N TYR A 561 29.03 -14.21 -8.46
CA TYR A 561 30.40 -14.69 -8.38
C TYR A 561 30.43 -16.22 -8.50
N MET A 562 31.37 -16.75 -9.26
CA MET A 562 31.61 -18.20 -9.42
C MET A 562 33.10 -18.48 -9.23
N SER A 563 33.41 -19.41 -8.31
CA SER A 563 34.79 -19.87 -8.12
C SER A 563 35.28 -20.73 -9.30
N GLU A 564 36.59 -20.93 -9.42
CA GLU A 564 37.16 -21.85 -10.40
C GLU A 564 36.62 -23.29 -10.20
N ASP A 565 36.40 -23.70 -8.96
CA ASP A 565 35.81 -25.00 -8.64
C ASP A 565 34.38 -25.12 -9.18
N TYR A 566 33.59 -24.04 -9.05
CA TYR A 566 32.23 -24.01 -9.62
C TYR A 566 32.27 -24.15 -11.16
N HIS A 567 33.14 -23.41 -11.83
CA HIS A 567 33.32 -23.51 -13.29
C HIS A 567 33.74 -24.92 -13.71
N ARG A 568 34.62 -25.57 -12.96
CA ARG A 568 35.09 -26.93 -13.25
C ARG A 568 33.99 -27.97 -13.04
N ILE A 569 33.16 -27.84 -12.01
CA ILE A 569 32.11 -28.81 -11.65
C ILE A 569 30.84 -28.60 -12.50
N ASN A 570 30.50 -27.32 -12.78
CA ASN A 570 29.29 -26.92 -13.48
C ASN A 570 29.57 -26.09 -14.75
N PRO A 571 30.39 -26.58 -15.71
CA PRO A 571 30.88 -25.76 -16.81
C PRO A 571 29.76 -25.26 -17.74
N GLN A 572 28.70 -26.04 -17.91
CA GLN A 572 27.56 -25.67 -18.74
C GLN A 572 26.75 -24.53 -18.10
N THR A 573 26.47 -24.65 -16.81
CA THR A 573 25.73 -23.61 -16.06
C THR A 573 26.56 -22.32 -16.00
N ALA A 574 27.87 -22.41 -15.72
CA ALA A 574 28.76 -21.24 -15.70
C ALA A 574 28.77 -20.51 -17.05
N ALA A 575 28.91 -21.25 -18.16
CA ALA A 575 28.86 -20.65 -19.49
C ALA A 575 27.49 -19.99 -19.81
N MET A 576 26.39 -20.57 -19.33
CA MET A 576 25.05 -19.96 -19.47
C MET A 576 24.91 -18.70 -18.63
N ILE A 577 25.44 -18.65 -17.40
CA ILE A 577 25.45 -17.46 -16.55
C ILE A 577 26.14 -16.30 -17.31
N GLU A 578 27.34 -16.53 -17.84
CA GLU A 578 28.09 -15.53 -18.58
C GLU A 578 27.36 -15.08 -19.86
N ALA A 579 26.77 -16.01 -20.60
CA ALA A 579 26.07 -15.72 -21.86
C ALA A 579 24.78 -14.90 -21.66
N ARG A 580 24.18 -14.95 -20.46
CA ARG A 580 22.89 -14.33 -20.16
C ARG A 580 22.98 -12.93 -19.55
N ARG A 581 24.17 -12.32 -19.48
CA ARG A 581 24.43 -10.97 -18.92
C ARG A 581 23.43 -9.88 -19.37
N ASN A 582 22.99 -9.93 -20.63
CA ASN A 582 22.09 -8.94 -21.23
C ASN A 582 20.66 -9.45 -21.41
N VAL A 583 20.34 -10.62 -20.88
CA VAL A 583 18.98 -11.16 -20.95
C VAL A 583 18.13 -10.54 -19.86
N PRO A 584 16.96 -9.96 -20.20
CA PRO A 584 16.06 -9.40 -19.20
C PRO A 584 15.55 -10.48 -18.24
N PHE A 585 15.45 -10.11 -16.96
CA PHE A 585 15.08 -11.03 -15.89
C PHE A 585 14.26 -10.30 -14.80
N SER A 586 13.39 -11.01 -14.11
CA SER A 586 12.68 -10.52 -12.94
C SER A 586 12.94 -11.41 -11.73
N ASN A 587 13.11 -10.81 -10.57
CA ASN A 587 13.56 -11.51 -9.35
C ASN A 587 12.53 -12.49 -8.76
N ASP A 588 11.29 -12.50 -9.21
CA ASP A 588 10.31 -13.55 -8.86
C ASP A 588 10.63 -14.95 -9.44
N MET A 589 11.56 -15.00 -10.37
CA MET A 589 12.10 -16.25 -10.92
C MET A 589 13.44 -16.65 -10.27
N LEU A 590 13.87 -15.94 -9.24
CA LEU A 590 15.13 -16.20 -8.55
C LEU A 590 15.13 -17.57 -7.87
N TYR A 591 13.98 -18.03 -7.38
CA TYR A 591 13.84 -19.38 -6.81
C TYR A 591 14.32 -20.46 -7.79
N ASP A 592 13.76 -20.53 -9.00
CA ASP A 592 14.13 -21.51 -10.01
C ASP A 592 15.59 -21.33 -10.48
N THR A 593 16.04 -20.07 -10.57
CA THR A 593 17.40 -19.73 -10.97
C THR A 593 18.43 -20.20 -9.95
N LEU A 594 18.22 -19.93 -8.66
CA LEU A 594 19.09 -20.38 -7.58
C LEU A 594 19.06 -21.91 -7.41
N MET A 595 17.87 -22.51 -7.44
CA MET A 595 17.73 -23.98 -7.35
C MET A 595 18.45 -24.66 -8.50
N GLY A 596 18.30 -24.15 -9.72
CA GLY A 596 19.02 -24.68 -10.89
C GLY A 596 20.54 -24.54 -10.77
N MET A 597 21.03 -23.40 -10.23
CA MET A 597 22.46 -23.17 -9.98
C MET A 597 23.03 -24.14 -8.94
N MET A 598 22.22 -24.53 -7.94
CA MET A 598 22.57 -25.52 -6.91
C MET A 598 22.36 -26.99 -7.35
N GLY A 599 21.78 -27.23 -8.53
CA GLY A 599 21.41 -28.56 -8.99
C GLY A 599 20.18 -29.16 -8.29
N LEU A 600 19.34 -28.31 -7.68
CA LEU A 600 18.13 -28.71 -6.93
C LEU A 600 16.89 -28.62 -7.81
N THR A 601 16.84 -29.37 -8.90
CA THR A 601 15.76 -29.32 -9.92
C THR A 601 14.65 -30.35 -9.59
N ALA A 602 13.98 -30.17 -8.47
CA ALA A 602 12.95 -31.09 -8.00
C ALA A 602 11.67 -30.34 -7.59
N VAL A 603 10.62 -31.07 -7.26
CA VAL A 603 9.29 -30.55 -6.92
C VAL A 603 8.74 -29.70 -8.08
N HIS A 604 8.29 -28.47 -7.88
CA HIS A 604 7.68 -27.62 -8.91
C HIS A 604 8.70 -26.76 -9.68
N TYR A 605 9.98 -27.18 -9.74
CA TYR A 605 11.00 -26.46 -10.51
C TYR A 605 10.58 -26.26 -11.95
N ASP A 606 10.63 -24.99 -12.42
CA ASP A 606 10.30 -24.58 -13.78
C ASP A 606 11.55 -24.12 -14.53
N SER A 607 12.04 -24.95 -15.48
CA SER A 607 13.21 -24.61 -16.29
C SER A 607 12.99 -23.37 -17.18
N ALA A 608 11.74 -23.06 -17.54
CA ALA A 608 11.39 -21.85 -18.29
C ALA A 608 11.50 -20.56 -17.45
N CYS A 609 11.54 -20.67 -16.13
CA CYS A 609 11.79 -19.57 -15.19
C CYS A 609 13.24 -19.52 -14.68
N ASN A 610 14.07 -20.52 -14.95
CA ASN A 610 15.49 -20.49 -14.61
C ASN A 610 16.29 -19.73 -15.67
N LEU A 611 16.81 -18.55 -15.33
CA LEU A 611 17.61 -17.71 -16.23
C LEU A 611 18.77 -18.47 -16.89
N PHE A 612 19.34 -19.49 -16.22
CA PHE A 612 20.51 -20.25 -16.69
C PHE A 612 20.14 -21.58 -17.36
N SER A 613 18.85 -21.84 -17.53
CA SER A 613 18.38 -22.97 -18.30
C SER A 613 18.37 -22.66 -19.80
N PRO A 614 18.69 -23.66 -20.67
CA PRO A 614 18.42 -23.54 -22.11
C PRO A 614 16.94 -23.27 -22.44
N ASP A 615 16.04 -23.75 -21.57
CA ASP A 615 14.58 -23.63 -21.75
C ASP A 615 14.01 -22.28 -21.30
N PHE A 616 14.84 -21.37 -20.77
CA PHE A 616 14.40 -20.03 -20.38
C PHE A 616 13.76 -19.29 -21.56
N ASP A 617 12.47 -18.97 -21.42
CA ASP A 617 11.65 -18.46 -22.52
C ASP A 617 11.16 -17.02 -22.33
N LYS A 618 11.57 -16.35 -21.25
CA LYS A 618 11.13 -14.99 -20.96
C LYS A 618 11.99 -13.95 -21.70
N ASP A 619 11.33 -12.90 -22.16
CA ASP A 619 11.93 -11.74 -22.79
C ASP A 619 11.17 -10.45 -22.41
N VAL A 620 11.59 -9.30 -22.91
CA VAL A 620 10.95 -8.01 -22.60
C VAL A 620 9.46 -7.95 -22.96
N THR A 621 8.98 -8.84 -23.85
CA THR A 621 7.56 -8.87 -24.25
C THR A 621 6.70 -9.74 -23.35
N THR A 622 7.31 -10.59 -22.54
CA THR A 622 6.63 -11.52 -21.61
C THR A 622 6.91 -11.18 -20.14
N LEU A 623 8.01 -10.46 -19.85
CA LEU A 623 8.36 -10.07 -18.50
C LEU A 623 7.44 -8.99 -17.95
N MET A 624 7.09 -9.16 -16.70
CA MET A 624 6.16 -8.30 -15.95
C MET A 624 6.77 -7.84 -14.63
N THR A 625 6.23 -6.78 -14.09
CA THR A 625 6.42 -6.30 -12.71
C THR A 625 5.08 -5.90 -12.11
N MET A 626 5.06 -5.43 -10.88
CA MET A 626 3.84 -5.04 -10.15
C MET A 626 2.78 -6.16 -10.15
N TYR A 627 3.24 -7.40 -9.92
CA TYR A 627 2.41 -8.61 -9.94
C TYR A 627 1.59 -8.78 -11.22
N GLY A 628 2.25 -8.57 -12.37
CA GLY A 628 1.63 -8.73 -13.68
C GLY A 628 0.88 -7.49 -14.20
N ASN A 629 0.82 -6.41 -13.41
CA ASN A 629 0.09 -5.20 -13.82
C ASN A 629 0.89 -4.29 -14.78
N VAL A 630 2.21 -4.45 -14.84
CA VAL A 630 3.10 -3.61 -15.66
C VAL A 630 4.03 -4.50 -16.48
N MET A 631 4.03 -4.30 -17.80
CA MET A 631 4.93 -4.99 -18.71
C MET A 631 6.30 -4.30 -18.75
N ILE A 632 7.39 -5.05 -18.66
CA ILE A 632 8.77 -4.52 -18.73
C ILE A 632 9.03 -3.82 -20.06
N ARG A 633 8.39 -4.24 -21.15
CA ARG A 633 8.48 -3.55 -22.47
C ARG A 633 8.06 -2.07 -22.44
N ASN A 634 7.36 -1.64 -21.38
CA ASN A 634 6.96 -0.23 -21.22
C ASN A 634 8.06 0.62 -20.57
N ASP A 635 9.15 0.00 -20.13
CA ASP A 635 10.33 0.72 -19.67
C ASP A 635 11.00 1.43 -20.83
N ARG A 636 11.12 2.76 -20.74
CA ARG A 636 11.68 3.57 -21.82
C ARG A 636 13.15 3.30 -22.08
N GLU A 637 13.91 2.93 -21.07
CA GLU A 637 15.33 2.58 -21.22
C GLU A 637 15.50 1.30 -22.02
N GLN A 638 14.63 0.29 -21.79
CA GLN A 638 14.64 -0.95 -22.58
C GLN A 638 14.09 -0.76 -24.00
N VAL A 639 13.16 0.16 -24.17
CA VAL A 639 12.41 0.41 -25.40
C VAL A 639 13.09 1.45 -26.30
N GLY A 640 14.09 2.21 -25.77
CA GLY A 640 14.65 3.40 -26.44
C GLY A 640 15.17 3.17 -27.85
N GLU A 641 16.16 2.31 -28.06
CA GLU A 641 16.78 2.07 -29.36
C GLU A 641 16.12 0.95 -30.19
N ASN A 642 15.38 0.03 -29.57
CA ASN A 642 14.82 -1.19 -30.20
C ASN A 642 13.30 -1.29 -30.13
N LYS A 643 12.59 -0.17 -29.95
CA LYS A 643 11.12 -0.20 -29.80
C LYS A 643 10.39 -0.90 -30.94
N GLU A 644 10.79 -0.63 -32.18
CA GLU A 644 10.15 -1.25 -33.36
C GLU A 644 10.38 -2.76 -33.43
N GLU A 645 11.51 -3.24 -32.93
CA GLU A 645 11.82 -4.67 -32.88
C GLU A 645 11.03 -5.37 -31.75
N ILE A 646 10.93 -4.74 -30.60
CA ILE A 646 10.13 -5.21 -29.47
C ILE A 646 8.65 -5.29 -29.85
N ASP A 647 8.10 -4.26 -30.50
CA ASP A 647 6.72 -4.24 -30.99
C ASP A 647 6.48 -5.33 -32.05
N ARG A 648 7.48 -5.60 -32.92
CA ARG A 648 7.43 -6.71 -33.90
C ARG A 648 7.42 -8.08 -33.22
N LEU A 649 8.27 -8.29 -32.22
CA LEU A 649 8.33 -9.53 -31.45
C LEU A 649 7.02 -9.77 -30.68
N TRP A 650 6.48 -8.74 -30.05
CA TRP A 650 5.20 -8.81 -29.37
C TRP A 650 4.05 -9.16 -30.30
N ASN A 651 3.96 -8.49 -31.46
CA ASN A 651 2.89 -8.76 -32.41
C ASN A 651 3.00 -10.17 -32.98
N ARG A 652 4.21 -10.70 -33.20
CA ARG A 652 4.44 -12.08 -33.64
C ARG A 652 3.98 -13.08 -32.58
N LYS A 653 4.41 -12.97 -31.33
CA LYS A 653 3.98 -13.85 -30.22
C LYS A 653 2.48 -13.81 -29.98
N ARG A 654 1.88 -12.62 -30.11
CA ARG A 654 0.43 -12.48 -30.07
C ARG A 654 -0.29 -13.30 -31.14
N MET A 655 0.22 -13.30 -32.35
CA MET A 655 -0.35 -14.05 -33.47
C MET A 655 -0.18 -15.56 -33.26
N GLU A 656 0.99 -16.00 -32.81
CA GLU A 656 1.27 -17.40 -32.48
C GLU A 656 0.32 -17.93 -31.38
N ALA A 657 0.14 -17.18 -30.30
CA ALA A 657 -0.79 -17.53 -29.23
C ALA A 657 -2.27 -17.54 -29.70
N ALA A 658 -2.65 -16.70 -30.65
CA ALA A 658 -3.99 -16.69 -31.24
C ALA A 658 -4.22 -17.89 -32.16
N GLU A 659 -3.21 -18.33 -32.90
CA GLU A 659 -3.27 -19.54 -33.75
C GLU A 659 -3.35 -20.79 -32.88
N GLU A 660 -2.57 -20.93 -31.82
CA GLU A 660 -2.62 -22.04 -30.86
C GLU A 660 -3.97 -22.14 -30.16
N ALA A 661 -4.60 -21.00 -29.83
CA ALA A 661 -5.92 -20.96 -29.19
C ALA A 661 -7.08 -21.26 -30.17
N GLY A 662 -6.82 -21.42 -31.48
CA GLY A 662 -7.82 -21.75 -32.48
C GLY A 662 -8.92 -20.71 -32.67
N HIS A 663 -8.74 -19.49 -32.26
CA HIS A 663 -9.70 -18.39 -32.28
C HIS A 663 -9.33 -17.29 -33.26
N MET A 664 -9.83 -17.35 -34.47
CA MET A 664 -9.74 -16.26 -35.45
C MET A 664 -10.48 -14.97 -35.06
N ASN A 665 -11.27 -14.98 -33.97
CA ASN A 665 -12.02 -13.85 -33.45
C ASN A 665 -11.70 -13.55 -31.99
N PHE A 666 -10.45 -13.64 -31.57
CA PHE A 666 -10.04 -13.25 -30.23
C PHE A 666 -10.11 -11.73 -30.09
N ASN A 667 -10.99 -11.25 -29.19
CA ASN A 667 -11.13 -9.81 -28.95
C ASN A 667 -9.96 -9.31 -28.10
N TRP A 668 -8.95 -8.80 -28.75
CA TRP A 668 -7.73 -8.29 -28.18
C TRP A 668 -7.94 -7.12 -27.20
N ASN A 669 -9.00 -6.33 -27.39
CA ASN A 669 -9.39 -5.29 -26.44
C ASN A 669 -9.83 -5.86 -25.08
N ASN A 670 -10.36 -7.09 -25.06
CA ASN A 670 -10.67 -7.78 -23.82
C ASN A 670 -9.43 -8.40 -23.17
N PHE A 671 -8.47 -8.88 -23.93
CA PHE A 671 -7.21 -9.41 -23.39
C PHE A 671 -6.38 -8.30 -22.73
N ASP A 672 -6.15 -7.20 -23.42
CA ASP A 672 -5.48 -6.01 -22.86
C ASP A 672 -6.26 -5.39 -21.70
N GLN A 673 -7.60 -5.39 -21.73
CA GLN A 673 -8.44 -4.86 -20.65
C GLN A 673 -8.63 -5.82 -19.48
N THR A 674 -8.55 -7.13 -19.67
CA THR A 674 -8.63 -8.09 -18.57
C THR A 674 -7.35 -8.10 -17.75
N PHE A 675 -6.18 -7.90 -18.39
CA PHE A 675 -4.91 -7.69 -17.73
C PHE A 675 -4.77 -6.30 -17.08
N LEU A 676 -5.41 -5.27 -17.65
CA LEU A 676 -5.39 -3.89 -17.14
C LEU A 676 -6.50 -3.60 -16.10
N ARG A 677 -7.49 -4.48 -15.92
CA ARG A 677 -8.68 -4.25 -15.06
C ARG A 677 -8.51 -4.59 -13.59
N THR A 678 -7.40 -5.15 -13.17
CA THR A 678 -7.07 -5.26 -11.75
C THR A 678 -6.25 -4.06 -11.31
N GLN A 679 -6.91 -2.92 -11.12
CA GLN A 679 -6.44 -1.61 -10.66
C GLN A 679 -5.64 -0.80 -11.69
N PRO A 680 -6.04 0.44 -12.02
CA PRO A 680 -5.24 1.33 -12.84
C PRO A 680 -4.04 1.80 -12.03
N VAL A 681 -2.88 1.23 -12.29
CA VAL A 681 -1.61 1.88 -11.97
C VAL A 681 -1.57 3.15 -12.81
N THR A 682 -1.65 4.29 -12.16
CA THR A 682 -1.66 5.58 -12.82
C THR A 682 -0.27 5.85 -13.40
N TYR A 683 -0.11 5.63 -14.69
CA TYR A 683 1.10 6.06 -15.39
C TYR A 683 1.22 7.57 -15.30
N ILE A 684 2.15 8.06 -14.50
CA ILE A 684 2.58 9.45 -14.60
C ILE A 684 3.50 9.51 -15.82
N ARG A 685 2.95 9.97 -16.93
CA ARG A 685 3.74 10.42 -18.06
C ARG A 685 4.69 11.51 -17.56
N ASN A 686 5.98 11.22 -17.49
CA ASN A 686 7.01 12.25 -17.46
C ASN A 686 6.97 12.93 -18.83
N GLU A 687 6.04 13.88 -19.01
CA GLU A 687 6.17 14.83 -20.10
C GLU A 687 7.38 15.71 -19.77
N GLY A 688 8.38 15.59 -20.61
CA GLY A 688 9.69 16.18 -20.41
C GLY A 688 9.61 17.64 -19.98
N VAL A 689 10.40 17.98 -19.01
CA VAL A 689 10.83 19.34 -18.75
C VAL A 689 11.48 19.83 -20.04
N SER A 690 10.68 20.52 -20.87
CA SER A 690 11.17 21.33 -21.98
C SER A 690 12.08 22.40 -21.39
N GLN A 691 13.32 22.35 -21.77
CA GLN A 691 14.26 23.45 -21.54
C GLN A 691 13.64 24.77 -21.99
N LYS A 692 13.47 25.69 -21.08
CA LYS A 692 13.67 27.13 -21.25
C LYS A 692 14.30 27.72 -20.01
#